data_91516b6bd652820557642c4c41b03289
#
_entry.id   91516b6bd652820557642c4c41b03289
#
_cell.length_a   1.000
_cell.length_b   1.000
_cell.length_c   1.000
_cell.angle_alpha   90.00
_cell.angle_beta   90.00
_cell.angle_gamma   90.00
#
_symmetry.space_group_name_H-M   'P 1'
#
loop_
_entity.id
_entity.type
_entity.pdbx_description
1 polymer ?
#
loop_
_entity_poly.entity_id
_entity_poly.type
_entity_poly.pdbx_seq_one_letter_code
_entity_poly.pdbx_strand_id
1 'polypeptide(L)'
;MEIVVSIVPDNWPNEISWELLIDGEVIAEGGAEGGVVCIEPPAASSCIQFDMHDRYGDGIYAPGGYWLYQNGALMATGNNYGYGETVLFDCPPGSTCSDGVELTAADYGTVAQTEDSFWYTFTPPANGMYTFSSCGSGCDSRLWIYDYCNMNNFDNTNEGSIYFDDNQGGCGEEAALTVLLEGGVTYWVRFANLAGTCGGFDWTFGFAGPPTGCMDATACNYSPLAEVDSGNCIYPGDPNCTGPDLVVVESAIVNSLSVSTLNVGPSDCYIQEGCLNGYGTRELVRFTTHIKNIGDVDYYIGPTSQNSTTQQFEWGDCHNHWHYNGYAEYVLFDMDGQALPIGFKNGFCVMDLECSDGGTAQYGCSNMGISAHCGDIYGSGLTCQWIDVTDVPDGSYRLVVRVNWDESPDALGRFENDYDNNWGVVCIALDRSSGALVMEILEDCPEYVDCAGEPYGLAQMDCAGNCNGTALIGDLDANGAQQYEDAVAYVEHILGDDITAAPCTDIDQDGDITVTDAALMSQCQYWNWAHTHPDSSGIHTKCDFPVPPITNPFDTVRFTVGQVNWEQGYLDIHVLNPDNRIVGYQFTVSGMGIASAFSLADPVDYPITASHAPGGSEVIGLSYAGESLVKNYVWAPLVRLYWTTREDEVCLDAIVDVVNDDYHNTLTEIVDGCVTSVGVADAEAAQGGVQVYPNPFTVSTVLRFRNPARTPLTLEVLDLAGRTVRTETVTGTSHTFERRGLASGTYVYRLFGDGFGGTTGRFDVQ
;
A
#
# COMPACT_ATOMS: atom_id res chain seq x y z
N MET A 1 -34.28 13.54 20.12
CA MET A 1 -33.45 13.14 18.96
C MET A 1 -33.07 11.70 19.15
N GLU A 2 -33.17 10.89 18.11
CA GLU A 2 -32.77 9.47 18.15
C GLU A 2 -31.46 9.30 17.41
N ILE A 3 -30.49 8.66 18.04
CA ILE A 3 -29.21 8.27 17.46
C ILE A 3 -29.13 6.75 17.45
N VAL A 4 -28.86 6.16 16.31
CA VAL A 4 -28.75 4.71 16.14
C VAL A 4 -27.32 4.37 15.72
N VAL A 5 -26.64 3.60 16.54
CA VAL A 5 -25.35 2.99 16.21
C VAL A 5 -25.62 1.55 15.78
N SER A 6 -25.42 1.27 14.50
CA SER A 6 -25.57 -0.07 13.94
C SER A 6 -24.19 -0.62 13.61
N ILE A 7 -23.86 -1.76 14.18
CA ILE A 7 -22.56 -2.40 13.97
C ILE A 7 -22.77 -3.80 13.40
N VAL A 8 -22.07 -4.13 12.36
CA VAL A 8 -21.88 -5.49 11.88
C VAL A 8 -20.44 -5.87 12.22
N PRO A 9 -20.21 -6.57 13.35
CA PRO A 9 -18.86 -6.90 13.76
C PRO A 9 -18.26 -7.97 12.86
N ASP A 10 -16.97 -8.03 12.85
CA ASP A 10 -16.20 -9.14 12.29
C ASP A 10 -16.10 -10.33 13.26
N ASN A 11 -14.98 -11.07 13.21
CA ASN A 11 -14.78 -12.25 14.06
C ASN A 11 -14.36 -11.92 15.50
N TRP A 12 -14.07 -10.66 15.81
CA TRP A 12 -13.55 -10.19 17.11
C TRP A 12 -14.42 -9.11 17.76
N PRO A 13 -15.71 -9.37 18.03
CA PRO A 13 -16.62 -8.34 18.54
C PRO A 13 -16.25 -7.78 19.92
N ASN A 14 -15.34 -8.43 20.66
CA ASN A 14 -14.97 -7.98 22.03
C ASN A 14 -13.90 -6.88 22.03
N GLU A 15 -13.35 -6.52 20.91
CA GLU A 15 -12.37 -5.44 20.80
C GLU A 15 -12.99 -4.12 20.36
N ILE A 16 -14.24 -4.15 19.89
CA ILE A 16 -15.01 -3.01 19.41
C ILE A 16 -15.79 -2.37 20.56
N SER A 17 -15.66 -1.05 20.70
CA SER A 17 -16.50 -0.25 21.60
C SER A 17 -16.76 1.13 20.99
N TRP A 18 -17.79 1.80 21.49
CA TRP A 18 -18.12 3.14 21.07
C TRP A 18 -18.63 3.99 22.25
N GLU A 19 -18.41 5.29 22.13
CA GLU A 19 -18.92 6.30 23.06
C GLU A 19 -19.66 7.38 22.28
N LEU A 20 -20.70 7.93 22.90
CA LEU A 20 -21.43 9.11 22.43
C LEU A 20 -21.30 10.19 23.50
N LEU A 21 -20.75 11.34 23.11
CA LEU A 21 -20.49 12.43 24.03
C LEU A 21 -21.25 13.69 23.60
N ILE A 22 -21.57 14.55 24.57
CA ILE A 22 -22.02 15.92 24.33
C ILE A 22 -21.12 16.82 25.17
N ASP A 23 -20.45 17.77 24.52
CA ASP A 23 -19.51 18.70 25.16
C ASP A 23 -18.43 17.99 26.01
N GLY A 24 -17.98 16.80 25.55
CA GLY A 24 -16.96 15.98 26.21
C GLY A 24 -17.48 15.13 27.38
N GLU A 25 -18.78 15.15 27.70
CA GLU A 25 -19.39 14.27 28.70
C GLU A 25 -20.01 13.04 28.00
N VAL A 26 -19.57 11.84 28.39
CA VAL A 26 -20.11 10.56 27.84
C VAL A 26 -21.55 10.41 28.27
N ILE A 27 -22.48 10.36 27.30
CA ILE A 27 -23.91 10.21 27.50
C ILE A 27 -24.41 8.81 27.20
N ALA A 28 -23.66 8.06 26.40
CA ALA A 28 -23.91 6.66 26.10
C ALA A 28 -22.63 5.97 25.67
N GLU A 29 -22.54 4.67 25.92
CA GLU A 29 -21.44 3.81 25.51
C GLU A 29 -21.97 2.43 25.15
N GLY A 30 -21.22 1.67 24.35
CA GLY A 30 -21.59 0.31 23.96
C GLY A 30 -20.47 -0.47 23.30
N GLY A 31 -20.79 -1.69 22.93
CA GLY A 31 -19.89 -2.61 22.23
C GLY A 31 -20.39 -2.93 20.82
N ALA A 32 -19.95 -4.07 20.30
CA ALA A 32 -20.26 -4.55 18.95
C ALA A 32 -21.76 -4.79 18.67
N GLU A 33 -22.61 -4.81 19.70
CA GLU A 33 -24.06 -4.90 19.52
C GLU A 33 -24.70 -3.60 19.01
N GLY A 34 -23.92 -2.50 18.98
CA GLY A 34 -24.46 -1.19 18.66
C GLY A 34 -25.44 -0.66 19.72
N GLY A 35 -26.29 0.27 19.34
CA GLY A 35 -27.27 0.81 20.28
C GLY A 35 -28.26 1.79 19.66
N VAL A 36 -29.32 2.09 20.41
CA VAL A 36 -30.26 3.18 20.11
C VAL A 36 -30.28 4.11 21.32
N VAL A 37 -29.91 5.36 21.10
CA VAL A 37 -29.81 6.38 22.14
C VAL A 37 -30.83 7.48 21.84
N CYS A 38 -31.73 7.73 22.81
CA CYS A 38 -32.66 8.83 22.72
C CYS A 38 -32.20 9.96 23.63
N ILE A 39 -31.84 11.08 23.06
CA ILE A 39 -31.37 12.25 23.81
C ILE A 39 -32.30 13.44 23.56
N GLU A 40 -32.38 14.33 24.56
CA GLU A 40 -32.92 15.67 24.28
C GLU A 40 -31.99 16.39 23.30
N PRO A 41 -32.52 17.13 22.33
CA PRO A 41 -31.67 17.91 21.43
C PRO A 41 -30.73 18.80 22.26
N PRO A 42 -29.42 18.73 22.02
CA PRO A 42 -28.45 19.56 22.75
C PRO A 42 -28.69 21.04 22.48
N ALA A 43 -28.10 21.89 23.29
CA ALA A 43 -28.13 23.33 23.04
C ALA A 43 -27.47 23.64 21.69
N ALA A 44 -27.86 24.72 21.04
CA ALA A 44 -27.29 25.11 19.73
C ALA A 44 -25.79 25.45 19.81
N SER A 45 -25.22 25.54 21.00
CA SER A 45 -23.79 25.73 21.26
C SER A 45 -23.04 24.44 21.61
N SER A 46 -23.73 23.31 21.62
CA SER A 46 -23.14 22.00 21.96
C SER A 46 -22.78 21.22 20.72
N CYS A 47 -21.79 20.35 20.86
CA CYS A 47 -21.33 19.43 19.82
C CYS A 47 -21.61 17.98 20.23
N ILE A 48 -22.08 17.18 19.31
CA ILE A 48 -22.23 15.74 19.52
C ILE A 48 -21.00 15.06 18.91
N GLN A 49 -20.33 14.28 19.73
CA GLN A 49 -19.18 13.48 19.35
C GLN A 49 -19.53 11.99 19.45
N PHE A 50 -19.19 11.25 18.44
CA PHE A 50 -19.26 9.80 18.43
C PHE A 50 -17.84 9.26 18.23
N ASP A 51 -17.37 8.49 19.21
CA ASP A 51 -16.07 7.85 19.16
C ASP A 51 -16.25 6.35 18.97
N MET A 52 -15.60 5.84 17.95
CA MET A 52 -15.49 4.40 17.67
C MET A 52 -14.10 3.95 18.09
N HIS A 53 -13.99 2.84 18.80
CA HIS A 53 -12.73 2.31 19.29
C HIS A 53 -12.54 0.86 18.87
N ASP A 54 -11.30 0.53 18.52
CA ASP A 54 -10.82 -0.82 18.33
C ASP A 54 -9.58 -1.06 19.18
N ARG A 55 -9.55 -2.18 19.92
CA ARG A 55 -8.49 -2.45 20.89
C ARG A 55 -7.15 -2.81 20.25
N TYR A 56 -7.16 -3.38 19.06
CA TYR A 56 -5.98 -3.88 18.37
C TYR A 56 -5.58 -3.04 17.17
N GLY A 57 -6.45 -2.11 16.74
CA GLY A 57 -6.13 -1.11 15.75
C GLY A 57 -6.29 -1.55 14.31
N ASP A 58 -7.05 -2.61 14.06
CA ASP A 58 -7.33 -3.14 12.73
C ASP A 58 -8.76 -2.84 12.24
N GLY A 59 -9.55 -2.10 13.04
CA GLY A 59 -10.91 -1.69 12.70
C GLY A 59 -11.86 -2.88 12.60
N ILE A 60 -12.88 -2.80 11.75
CA ILE A 60 -13.85 -3.88 11.54
C ILE A 60 -13.67 -4.41 10.11
N TYR A 61 -13.20 -5.63 9.97
CA TYR A 61 -12.98 -6.23 8.65
C TYR A 61 -14.26 -6.36 7.81
N ALA A 62 -14.16 -6.04 6.54
CA ALA A 62 -15.25 -6.22 5.58
C ALA A 62 -15.71 -7.70 5.52
N PRO A 63 -17.04 -7.98 5.41
CA PRO A 63 -18.14 -7.04 5.14
C PRO A 63 -18.70 -6.33 6.39
N GLY A 64 -18.00 -6.36 7.52
CA GLY A 64 -18.35 -5.65 8.73
C GLY A 64 -18.18 -4.14 8.60
N GLY A 65 -18.60 -3.39 9.62
CA GLY A 65 -18.49 -1.95 9.70
C GLY A 65 -19.50 -1.37 10.69
N TYR A 66 -19.44 -0.05 10.88
CA TYR A 66 -20.46 0.67 11.64
C TYR A 66 -21.23 1.66 10.77
N TRP A 67 -22.43 1.96 11.14
CA TRP A 67 -23.33 2.97 10.56
C TRP A 67 -23.97 3.78 11.66
N LEU A 68 -23.75 5.08 11.63
CA LEU A 68 -24.31 6.04 12.58
C LEU A 68 -25.49 6.76 11.93
N TYR A 69 -26.65 6.72 12.55
CA TYR A 69 -27.85 7.40 12.05
C TYR A 69 -28.38 8.39 13.10
N GLN A 70 -28.84 9.54 12.61
CA GLN A 70 -29.57 10.52 13.40
C GLN A 70 -30.97 10.69 12.84
N ASN A 71 -31.99 10.41 13.64
CA ASN A 71 -33.40 10.46 13.23
C ASN A 71 -33.68 9.73 11.89
N GLY A 72 -32.95 8.63 11.67
CA GLY A 72 -33.03 7.80 10.45
C GLY A 72 -32.19 8.27 9.26
N ALA A 73 -31.53 9.41 9.35
CA ALA A 73 -30.55 9.85 8.34
C ALA A 73 -29.17 9.28 8.64
N LEU A 74 -28.45 8.76 7.63
CA LEU A 74 -27.08 8.28 7.78
C LEU A 74 -26.14 9.48 7.95
N MET A 75 -25.37 9.48 9.05
CA MET A 75 -24.42 10.52 9.41
C MET A 75 -22.99 10.10 9.07
N ALA A 76 -22.61 8.87 9.42
CA ALA A 76 -21.28 8.33 9.16
C ALA A 76 -21.33 6.81 9.01
N THR A 77 -20.30 6.27 8.39
CA THR A 77 -20.04 4.83 8.28
C THR A 77 -18.54 4.62 8.13
N GLY A 78 -18.01 3.56 8.72
CA GLY A 78 -16.61 3.21 8.65
C GLY A 78 -16.39 1.72 8.93
N ASN A 79 -15.23 1.22 8.50
CA ASN A 79 -14.78 -0.14 8.79
C ASN A 79 -13.26 -0.22 9.03
N ASN A 80 -12.48 0.61 8.38
CA ASN A 80 -11.01 0.67 8.53
C ASN A 80 -10.63 1.99 9.21
N TYR A 81 -10.72 2.03 10.54
CA TYR A 81 -10.50 3.23 11.34
C TYR A 81 -9.36 3.07 12.37
N GLY A 82 -8.52 2.05 12.20
CA GLY A 82 -7.41 1.81 13.11
C GLY A 82 -7.88 1.65 14.57
N TYR A 83 -7.14 2.22 15.50
CA TYR A 83 -7.46 2.18 16.94
C TYR A 83 -8.72 2.96 17.32
N GLY A 84 -9.19 3.87 16.45
CA GLY A 84 -10.41 4.63 16.70
C GLY A 84 -10.68 5.69 15.65
N GLU A 85 -11.92 6.14 15.59
CA GLU A 85 -12.40 7.20 14.73
C GLU A 85 -13.37 8.09 15.52
N THR A 86 -13.24 9.41 15.36
CA THR A 86 -14.13 10.40 15.95
C THR A 86 -15.00 11.04 14.88
N VAL A 87 -16.31 11.03 15.07
CA VAL A 87 -17.27 11.71 14.20
C VAL A 87 -17.98 12.80 14.99
N LEU A 88 -17.87 14.05 14.51
CA LEU A 88 -18.56 15.20 15.09
C LEU A 88 -19.76 15.61 14.23
N PHE A 89 -20.89 15.93 14.86
CA PHE A 89 -22.09 16.37 14.17
C PHE A 89 -22.97 17.24 15.07
N ASP A 90 -23.89 18.01 14.44
CA ASP A 90 -24.71 19.04 15.11
C ASP A 90 -23.86 20.03 15.93
N CYS A 91 -22.64 20.31 15.46
CA CYS A 91 -21.73 21.24 16.14
C CYS A 91 -22.05 22.70 15.82
N PRO A 92 -21.71 23.64 16.69
CA PRO A 92 -21.81 25.05 16.36
C PRO A 92 -20.96 25.38 15.12
N PRO A 93 -21.38 26.34 14.28
CA PRO A 93 -20.58 26.79 13.15
C PRO A 93 -19.14 27.12 13.58
N GLY A 94 -18.16 26.62 12.84
CA GLY A 94 -16.73 26.83 13.13
C GLY A 94 -16.11 25.87 14.13
N SER A 95 -16.85 24.94 14.71
CA SER A 95 -16.31 23.93 15.62
C SER A 95 -15.51 22.84 14.87
N THR A 96 -15.87 22.59 13.63
CA THR A 96 -15.21 21.62 12.75
C THR A 96 -14.91 22.24 11.39
N CYS A 97 -14.03 21.63 10.62
CA CYS A 97 -13.77 22.11 9.25
C CYS A 97 -14.97 21.92 8.33
N SER A 98 -15.83 20.91 8.57
CA SER A 98 -17.06 20.69 7.77
C SER A 98 -18.11 21.79 8.02
N ASP A 99 -18.11 22.40 9.21
CA ASP A 99 -19.02 23.48 9.63
C ASP A 99 -18.30 24.83 9.68
N GLY A 100 -17.15 24.94 9.01
CA GLY A 100 -16.35 26.17 8.96
C GLY A 100 -17.16 27.36 8.51
N VAL A 101 -17.01 28.50 9.20
CA VAL A 101 -17.71 29.73 8.85
C VAL A 101 -17.12 30.31 7.57
N GLU A 102 -17.97 30.50 6.55
CA GLU A 102 -17.54 31.04 5.27
C GLU A 102 -17.10 32.50 5.41
N LEU A 103 -15.87 32.78 4.98
CA LEU A 103 -15.31 34.10 4.81
C LEU A 103 -15.35 34.49 3.34
N THR A 104 -15.68 35.72 3.08
CA THR A 104 -15.73 36.28 1.73
C THR A 104 -14.91 37.57 1.65
N ALA A 105 -14.72 38.13 0.47
CA ALA A 105 -14.07 39.42 0.30
C ALA A 105 -14.81 40.59 1.00
N ALA A 106 -16.06 40.42 1.38
CA ALA A 106 -16.81 41.39 2.15
C ALA A 106 -16.39 41.43 3.62
N ASP A 107 -15.74 40.38 4.10
CA ASP A 107 -15.31 40.22 5.49
C ASP A 107 -13.85 40.63 5.70
N TYR A 108 -13.17 41.18 4.66
CA TYR A 108 -11.81 41.68 4.80
C TYR A 108 -11.71 42.71 5.92
N GLY A 109 -10.75 42.53 6.79
CA GLY A 109 -10.53 43.34 7.98
C GLY A 109 -10.52 42.48 9.23
N THR A 110 -11.12 42.97 10.30
CA THR A 110 -11.11 42.30 11.61
C THR A 110 -12.24 41.30 11.71
N VAL A 111 -11.87 40.04 12.04
CA VAL A 111 -12.78 38.96 12.38
C VAL A 111 -12.71 38.71 13.87
N ALA A 112 -13.85 38.70 14.56
CA ALA A 112 -13.93 38.40 15.99
C ALA A 112 -14.16 36.90 16.18
N GLN A 113 -13.25 36.25 16.88
CA GLN A 113 -13.37 34.81 17.27
C GLN A 113 -13.72 34.75 18.75
N THR A 114 -14.78 34.01 19.09
CA THR A 114 -15.28 33.89 20.45
C THR A 114 -14.82 32.62 21.17
N GLU A 115 -14.31 31.67 20.44
CA GLU A 115 -13.89 30.37 20.94
C GLU A 115 -12.36 30.24 20.89
N ASP A 116 -11.80 29.33 21.71
CA ASP A 116 -10.36 29.06 21.75
C ASP A 116 -9.81 28.44 20.44
N SER A 117 -10.62 27.72 19.71
CA SER A 117 -10.31 27.16 18.39
C SER A 117 -11.50 27.29 17.47
N PHE A 118 -11.27 27.75 16.25
CA PHE A 118 -12.36 28.02 15.32
C PHE A 118 -11.93 27.79 13.87
N TRP A 119 -12.84 27.20 13.10
CA TRP A 119 -12.64 26.90 11.68
C TRP A 119 -13.41 27.88 10.79
N TYR A 120 -12.73 28.31 9.75
CA TYR A 120 -13.27 29.14 8.68
C TYR A 120 -13.06 28.46 7.34
N THR A 121 -13.90 28.76 6.36
CA THR A 121 -13.66 28.44 4.94
C THR A 121 -13.49 29.74 4.18
N PHE A 122 -12.55 29.76 3.24
CA PHE A 122 -12.32 30.90 2.39
C PHE A 122 -12.04 30.46 0.97
N THR A 123 -12.83 31.00 0.02
CA THR A 123 -12.60 30.80 -1.41
C THR A 123 -12.15 32.15 -2.00
N PRO A 124 -10.84 32.31 -2.30
CA PRO A 124 -10.31 33.54 -2.86
C PRO A 124 -11.01 33.89 -4.17
N PRO A 125 -11.38 35.14 -4.40
CA PRO A 125 -12.03 35.56 -5.65
C PRO A 125 -11.03 35.65 -6.83
N ALA A 126 -9.74 35.66 -6.58
CA ALA A 126 -8.66 35.72 -7.56
C ALA A 126 -7.37 35.14 -6.96
N ASN A 127 -6.43 34.74 -7.82
CA ASN A 127 -5.08 34.43 -7.40
C ASN A 127 -4.46 35.65 -6.70
N GLY A 128 -3.71 35.44 -5.62
CA GLY A 128 -3.05 36.56 -4.97
C GLY A 128 -2.52 36.22 -3.60
N MET A 129 -1.78 37.18 -3.07
CA MET A 129 -1.28 37.14 -1.69
C MET A 129 -2.40 37.53 -0.74
N TYR A 130 -2.65 36.69 0.26
CA TYR A 130 -3.63 36.94 1.33
C TYR A 130 -2.94 36.89 2.67
N THR A 131 -3.24 37.87 3.51
CA THR A 131 -2.70 37.93 4.88
C THR A 131 -3.77 37.50 5.87
N PHE A 132 -3.38 36.65 6.80
CA PHE A 132 -4.14 36.27 7.98
C PHE A 132 -3.27 36.57 9.20
N SER A 133 -3.78 37.29 10.17
CA SER A 133 -2.94 37.76 11.27
C SER A 133 -3.73 38.02 12.55
N SER A 134 -3.27 37.46 13.65
CA SER A 134 -3.72 37.77 15.02
C SER A 134 -2.83 38.80 15.72
N CYS A 135 -1.87 39.40 15.02
CA CYS A 135 -0.97 40.38 15.59
C CYS A 135 -1.72 41.53 16.27
N GLY A 136 -1.39 41.82 17.52
CA GLY A 136 -2.05 42.86 18.35
C GLY A 136 -3.23 42.32 19.15
N SER A 137 -3.55 41.05 19.06
CA SER A 137 -4.59 40.38 19.86
C SER A 137 -4.17 40.20 21.33
N GLY A 138 -2.87 40.08 21.59
CA GLY A 138 -2.31 39.73 22.87
C GLY A 138 -2.45 38.27 23.25
N CYS A 139 -2.78 37.42 22.28
CA CYS A 139 -3.04 35.99 22.47
C CYS A 139 -1.95 35.14 21.83
N ASP A 140 -1.41 34.17 22.57
CA ASP A 140 -0.57 33.11 22.03
C ASP A 140 -1.44 32.20 21.11
N SER A 141 -1.31 32.43 19.82
CA SER A 141 -2.21 31.86 18.83
C SER A 141 -1.46 31.04 17.77
N ARG A 142 -2.15 30.07 17.24
CA ARG A 142 -1.68 29.27 16.07
C ARG A 142 -2.64 29.43 14.92
N LEU A 143 -2.08 29.37 13.71
CA LEU A 143 -2.79 29.49 12.47
C LEU A 143 -2.41 28.32 11.56
N TRP A 144 -3.43 27.61 11.06
CA TRP A 144 -3.29 26.58 10.04
C TRP A 144 -4.16 26.93 8.85
N ILE A 145 -3.66 26.65 7.65
CA ILE A 145 -4.42 26.72 6.41
C ILE A 145 -4.31 25.36 5.70
N TYR A 146 -5.44 24.82 5.26
CA TYR A 146 -5.55 23.54 4.58
C TYR A 146 -6.25 23.73 3.24
N ASP A 147 -5.96 22.88 2.27
CA ASP A 147 -6.64 22.77 0.97
C ASP A 147 -7.75 21.70 0.97
N TYR A 148 -7.93 21.01 2.07
CA TYR A 148 -9.01 20.05 2.31
C TYR A 148 -9.49 20.13 3.76
N CYS A 149 -10.70 19.60 4.03
CA CYS A 149 -11.21 19.53 5.38
C CYS A 149 -10.50 18.42 6.16
N ASN A 150 -9.50 18.77 6.96
CA ASN A 150 -8.77 17.84 7.82
C ASN A 150 -9.51 17.60 9.13
N MET A 151 -10.36 16.57 9.16
CA MET A 151 -11.14 16.22 10.36
C MET A 151 -10.31 15.53 11.45
N ASN A 152 -9.11 15.07 11.16
CA ASN A 152 -8.27 14.34 12.11
C ASN A 152 -7.31 15.21 12.92
N ASN A 153 -7.18 16.51 12.60
CA ASN A 153 -6.25 17.38 13.30
C ASN A 153 -6.91 18.09 14.50
N PHE A 154 -7.19 17.31 15.55
CA PHE A 154 -7.66 17.85 16.84
C PHE A 154 -6.51 18.02 17.86
N ASP A 155 -5.33 17.45 17.59
CA ASP A 155 -4.21 17.40 18.52
C ASP A 155 -3.28 18.62 18.49
N ASN A 156 -3.61 19.63 17.66
CA ASN A 156 -2.82 20.83 17.46
C ASN A 156 -1.42 20.60 16.86
N THR A 157 -1.23 19.52 16.12
CA THR A 157 -0.07 19.34 15.25
C THR A 157 -0.24 20.17 13.97
N ASN A 158 0.80 20.32 13.18
CA ASN A 158 0.73 20.96 11.86
C ASN A 158 0.52 19.94 10.72
N GLU A 159 0.19 18.70 11.06
CA GLU A 159 0.02 17.63 10.10
C GLU A 159 -1.10 17.90 9.09
N GLY A 160 -0.78 17.82 7.80
CA GLY A 160 -1.70 18.06 6.70
C GLY A 160 -2.07 19.51 6.43
N SER A 161 -1.54 20.49 7.17
CA SER A 161 -1.71 21.90 6.82
C SER A 161 -0.76 22.29 5.68
N ILE A 162 -1.26 23.14 4.78
CA ILE A 162 -0.44 23.69 3.68
C ILE A 162 0.41 24.86 4.13
N TYR A 163 -0.10 25.61 5.08
CA TYR A 163 0.61 26.69 5.73
C TYR A 163 0.34 26.64 7.23
N PHE A 164 1.35 26.96 8.01
CA PHE A 164 1.29 26.96 9.47
C PHE A 164 2.14 28.07 10.05
N ASP A 165 1.64 28.75 11.07
CA ASP A 165 2.42 29.69 11.90
C ASP A 165 2.02 29.60 13.37
N ASP A 166 3.03 29.59 14.22
CA ASP A 166 2.91 29.57 15.67
C ASP A 166 3.50 30.86 16.27
N ASN A 167 4.72 31.27 15.86
CA ASN A 167 5.46 32.38 16.43
C ASN A 167 6.36 33.09 15.40
N GLN A 168 6.22 32.78 14.12
CA GLN A 168 7.17 33.24 13.09
C GLN A 168 6.72 34.47 12.33
N GLY A 169 5.47 34.90 12.50
CA GLY A 169 4.87 36.06 11.82
C GLY A 169 5.44 37.44 12.22
N GLY A 170 6.48 37.47 13.05
CA GLY A 170 7.20 38.71 13.41
C GLY A 170 6.50 39.60 14.44
N CYS A 171 5.44 39.11 15.08
CA CYS A 171 4.67 39.85 16.10
C CYS A 171 4.66 39.19 17.49
N GLY A 172 5.63 38.35 17.79
CA GLY A 172 5.80 37.75 19.12
C GLY A 172 5.21 36.32 19.17
N GLU A 173 4.31 36.08 20.15
CA GLU A 173 3.63 34.80 20.32
C GLU A 173 2.30 34.71 19.50
N GLU A 174 2.08 35.65 18.61
CA GLU A 174 0.89 35.79 17.79
C GLU A 174 1.16 35.33 16.37
N ALA A 175 0.24 34.53 15.79
CA ALA A 175 0.41 33.98 14.46
C ALA A 175 0.05 34.95 13.33
N ALA A 176 0.86 35.00 12.27
CA ALA A 176 0.59 35.77 11.08
C ALA A 176 1.21 35.15 9.82
N LEU A 177 0.41 34.95 8.78
CA LEU A 177 0.83 34.46 7.49
C LEU A 177 0.42 35.39 6.37
N THR A 178 1.30 35.57 5.40
CA THR A 178 0.96 36.15 4.11
C THR A 178 1.29 35.09 3.05
N VAL A 179 0.26 34.52 2.44
CA VAL A 179 0.36 33.30 1.60
C VAL A 179 -0.27 33.53 0.24
N LEU A 180 0.25 32.83 -0.76
CA LEU A 180 -0.34 32.79 -2.09
C LEU A 180 -1.51 31.80 -2.08
N LEU A 181 -2.73 32.25 -2.41
CA LEU A 181 -3.89 31.41 -2.57
C LEU A 181 -4.42 31.52 -4.01
N GLU A 182 -4.91 30.41 -4.53
CA GLU A 182 -5.48 30.31 -5.87
C GLU A 182 -6.95 30.68 -5.87
N GLY A 183 -7.34 31.53 -6.83
CA GLY A 183 -8.74 31.97 -6.97
C GLY A 183 -9.68 30.84 -7.37
N GLY A 184 -10.78 30.73 -6.65
CA GLY A 184 -11.79 29.69 -6.88
C GLY A 184 -11.55 28.38 -6.16
N VAL A 185 -10.39 28.19 -5.49
CA VAL A 185 -10.09 27.05 -4.62
C VAL A 185 -10.57 27.36 -3.21
N THR A 186 -11.24 26.43 -2.55
CA THR A 186 -11.68 26.61 -1.17
C THR A 186 -10.59 26.14 -0.23
N TYR A 187 -10.23 26.99 0.73
CA TYR A 187 -9.28 26.71 1.79
C TYR A 187 -9.98 26.70 3.15
N TRP A 188 -9.49 25.86 4.06
CA TRP A 188 -9.93 25.79 5.45
C TRP A 188 -8.90 26.46 6.33
N VAL A 189 -9.33 27.46 7.06
CA VAL A 189 -8.47 28.28 7.94
C VAL A 189 -8.85 28.00 9.39
N ARG A 190 -7.89 27.57 10.19
CA ARG A 190 -8.09 27.35 11.62
C ARG A 190 -7.21 28.29 12.41
N PHE A 191 -7.81 29.02 13.33
CA PHE A 191 -7.09 29.76 14.40
C PHE A 191 -7.36 29.08 15.73
N ALA A 192 -6.32 28.89 16.53
CA ALA A 192 -6.48 28.36 17.89
C ALA A 192 -5.53 29.07 18.87
N ASN A 193 -6.02 29.26 20.12
CA ASN A 193 -5.27 29.69 21.27
C ASN A 193 -4.87 28.49 22.11
N LEU A 194 -3.60 28.10 22.09
CA LEU A 194 -3.13 26.87 22.74
C LEU A 194 -2.93 27.01 24.24
N ALA A 195 -2.66 28.20 24.73
CA ALA A 195 -2.40 28.43 26.15
C ALA A 195 -3.69 28.56 26.98
N GLY A 196 -4.87 28.57 26.34
CA GLY A 196 -6.17 28.76 27.02
C GLY A 196 -6.25 30.11 27.77
N THR A 197 -5.43 31.08 27.40
CA THR A 197 -5.25 32.34 28.16
C THR A 197 -6.21 33.44 27.73
N CYS A 198 -6.84 33.31 26.55
CA CYS A 198 -7.58 34.40 25.94
C CYS A 198 -9.10 34.17 25.79
N GLY A 199 -9.60 32.96 25.71
CA GLY A 199 -11.03 32.66 25.59
C GLY A 199 -11.71 33.25 24.35
N GLY A 200 -10.92 33.55 23.30
CA GLY A 200 -11.34 34.22 22.08
C GLY A 200 -10.51 35.45 21.80
N PHE A 201 -10.33 35.83 20.54
CA PHE A 201 -9.50 36.96 20.12
C PHE A 201 -9.93 37.52 18.75
N ASP A 202 -9.53 38.75 18.48
CA ASP A 202 -9.72 39.35 17.18
C ASP A 202 -8.50 39.09 16.31
N TRP A 203 -8.73 38.75 15.04
CA TRP A 203 -7.69 38.57 14.04
C TRP A 203 -8.09 39.31 12.75
N THR A 204 -7.17 39.48 11.84
CA THR A 204 -7.42 40.21 10.58
C THR A 204 -7.08 39.33 9.39
N PHE A 205 -7.83 39.50 8.31
CA PHE A 205 -7.46 38.92 7.04
C PHE A 205 -7.79 39.87 5.89
N GLY A 206 -7.12 39.67 4.74
CA GLY A 206 -7.38 40.45 3.57
C GLY A 206 -6.43 40.18 2.42
N PHE A 207 -6.78 40.73 1.28
CA PHE A 207 -5.97 40.65 0.07
C PHE A 207 -4.78 41.61 0.22
N ALA A 208 -3.55 41.06 0.23
CA ALA A 208 -2.31 41.80 0.34
C ALA A 208 -1.82 42.33 -1.03
N GLY A 209 -2.32 41.77 -2.11
CA GLY A 209 -2.00 42.20 -3.48
C GLY A 209 -1.79 41.01 -4.42
N PRO A 210 -1.70 41.28 -5.71
CA PRO A 210 -1.29 40.23 -6.67
C PRO A 210 0.17 39.85 -6.42
N PRO A 211 0.54 38.62 -6.76
CA PRO A 211 1.93 38.19 -6.68
C PRO A 211 2.82 39.09 -7.53
N THR A 212 3.88 39.63 -6.95
CA THR A 212 4.82 40.54 -7.62
C THR A 212 6.16 39.84 -7.81
N GLY A 213 6.66 39.79 -9.02
CA GLY A 213 7.94 39.14 -9.38
C GLY A 213 8.38 39.50 -10.77
N CYS A 214 9.49 38.95 -11.22
CA CYS A 214 9.89 39.06 -12.61
C CYS A 214 8.98 38.22 -13.51
N MET A 215 8.37 38.80 -14.52
CA MET A 215 7.47 38.14 -15.45
C MET A 215 8.15 37.72 -16.76
N ASP A 216 9.44 37.95 -16.91
CA ASP A 216 10.19 37.54 -18.11
C ASP A 216 10.76 36.15 -17.93
N ALA A 217 10.21 35.16 -18.68
CA ALA A 217 10.62 33.75 -18.62
C ALA A 217 12.10 33.50 -18.99
N THR A 218 12.81 34.50 -19.50
CA THR A 218 14.26 34.41 -19.81
C THR A 218 15.12 34.92 -18.67
N ALA A 219 14.51 35.45 -17.62
CA ALA A 219 15.22 35.95 -16.45
C ALA A 219 15.49 34.82 -15.46
N CYS A 220 16.63 34.86 -14.78
CA CYS A 220 17.01 33.88 -13.77
C CYS A 220 16.06 33.88 -12.56
N ASN A 221 15.52 35.03 -12.19
CA ASN A 221 14.55 35.20 -11.13
C ASN A 221 13.12 35.30 -11.66
N TYR A 222 12.81 34.63 -12.76
CA TYR A 222 11.46 34.51 -13.27
C TYR A 222 10.52 33.91 -12.25
N SER A 223 9.35 34.51 -12.07
CA SER A 223 8.29 33.99 -11.22
C SER A 223 7.03 33.77 -12.07
N PRO A 224 6.65 32.51 -12.38
CA PRO A 224 5.47 32.22 -13.19
C PRO A 224 4.16 32.58 -12.48
N LEU A 225 4.20 32.76 -11.16
CA LEU A 225 3.06 33.17 -10.35
C LEU A 225 2.89 34.68 -10.27
N ALA A 226 3.88 35.45 -10.75
CA ALA A 226 3.80 36.91 -10.72
C ALA A 226 2.74 37.40 -11.70
N GLU A 227 1.79 38.20 -11.19
CA GLU A 227 0.79 38.93 -11.98
C GLU A 227 1.23 40.43 -12.15
N VAL A 228 2.16 40.87 -11.34
CA VAL A 228 2.73 42.23 -11.41
C VAL A 228 4.23 42.10 -11.58
N ASP A 229 4.74 42.70 -12.66
CA ASP A 229 6.18 42.75 -12.89
C ASP A 229 6.86 43.64 -11.84
N SER A 230 7.80 43.06 -11.12
CA SER A 230 8.62 43.77 -10.13
C SER A 230 9.58 44.82 -10.76
N GLY A 231 9.82 44.65 -12.06
CA GLY A 231 10.84 45.46 -12.77
C GLY A 231 12.29 45.12 -12.39
N ASN A 232 12.50 44.07 -11.63
CA ASN A 232 13.81 43.65 -11.09
C ASN A 232 14.27 42.32 -11.72
N CYS A 233 13.97 42.11 -13.01
CA CYS A 233 14.43 40.92 -13.72
C CYS A 233 15.97 40.88 -13.84
N ILE A 234 16.54 39.75 -13.47
CA ILE A 234 17.97 39.46 -13.54
C ILE A 234 18.20 38.48 -14.69
N TYR A 235 19.13 38.72 -15.57
CA TYR A 235 19.30 37.93 -16.79
C TYR A 235 20.61 37.16 -16.79
N PRO A 236 20.69 36.02 -17.53
CA PRO A 236 21.91 35.25 -17.66
C PRO A 236 23.13 36.12 -18.07
N GLY A 237 24.19 35.99 -17.27
CA GLY A 237 25.41 36.82 -17.41
C GLY A 237 25.50 37.99 -16.46
N ASP A 238 24.46 38.29 -15.67
CA ASP A 238 24.55 39.17 -14.52
C ASP A 238 25.16 38.38 -13.33
N PRO A 239 26.11 38.94 -12.59
CA PRO A 239 26.66 38.29 -11.38
C PRO A 239 25.63 37.92 -10.30
N ASN A 240 24.46 38.55 -10.35
CA ASN A 240 23.35 38.23 -9.45
C ASN A 240 22.34 37.26 -10.06
N CYS A 241 22.63 36.70 -11.23
CA CYS A 241 21.85 35.64 -11.83
C CYS A 241 22.22 34.31 -11.15
N THR A 242 21.70 34.09 -9.97
CA THR A 242 21.91 32.90 -9.18
C THR A 242 20.67 32.02 -9.26
N GLY A 243 20.84 30.69 -9.24
CA GLY A 243 19.78 29.71 -9.10
C GLY A 243 19.59 29.31 -7.63
N PRO A 244 18.71 28.34 -7.36
CA PRO A 244 18.77 27.59 -6.12
C PRO A 244 20.11 26.85 -6.04
N ASP A 245 20.46 26.35 -4.87
CA ASP A 245 21.71 25.62 -4.64
C ASP A 245 21.47 24.67 -3.46
N LEU A 246 21.10 23.45 -3.76
CA LEU A 246 20.80 22.43 -2.74
C LEU A 246 22.09 21.80 -2.26
N VAL A 247 22.18 21.55 -0.96
CA VAL A 247 23.32 20.87 -0.36
C VAL A 247 22.86 19.79 0.62
N VAL A 248 23.45 18.62 0.56
CA VAL A 248 23.29 17.60 1.56
C VAL A 248 24.21 17.86 2.74
N VAL A 249 23.65 18.04 3.91
CA VAL A 249 24.41 18.30 5.15
C VAL A 249 24.96 16.97 5.70
N GLU A 250 26.12 16.54 5.23
CA GLU A 250 26.75 15.28 5.59
C GLU A 250 26.92 15.09 7.11
N SER A 251 27.22 16.15 7.86
CA SER A 251 27.31 16.10 9.31
C SER A 251 26.02 15.68 10.01
N ALA A 252 24.85 15.94 9.40
CA ALA A 252 23.57 15.46 9.93
C ALA A 252 23.47 13.94 9.83
N ILE A 253 23.93 13.37 8.72
CA ILE A 253 24.00 11.92 8.52
C ILE A 253 24.93 11.32 9.57
N VAL A 254 26.20 11.74 9.59
CA VAL A 254 27.26 11.20 10.48
C VAL A 254 26.86 11.24 11.95
N ASN A 255 26.31 12.37 12.41
CA ASN A 255 25.97 12.55 13.82
C ASN A 255 24.74 11.78 14.29
N SER A 256 23.94 11.26 13.38
CA SER A 256 22.66 10.57 13.68
C SER A 256 22.65 9.09 13.29
N LEU A 257 23.69 8.61 12.59
CA LEU A 257 23.79 7.21 12.19
C LEU A 257 23.62 6.26 13.38
N SER A 258 22.74 5.32 13.24
CA SER A 258 22.44 4.30 14.26
C SER A 258 21.84 3.05 13.64
N VAL A 259 21.95 1.91 14.34
CA VAL A 259 21.30 0.67 13.93
C VAL A 259 20.08 0.39 14.78
N SER A 260 19.07 -0.20 14.18
CA SER A 260 17.87 -0.66 14.88
C SER A 260 17.29 -1.89 14.21
N THR A 261 16.38 -2.57 14.89
CA THR A 261 15.58 -3.65 14.29
C THR A 261 14.11 -3.28 14.32
N LEU A 262 13.40 -3.71 13.29
CA LEU A 262 11.95 -3.56 13.17
C LEU A 262 11.35 -4.92 12.85
N ASN A 263 10.23 -5.26 13.50
CA ASN A 263 9.51 -6.49 13.17
C ASN A 263 8.30 -6.12 12.31
N VAL A 264 8.26 -6.64 11.09
CA VAL A 264 7.32 -6.26 10.03
C VAL A 264 6.26 -7.33 9.87
N GLY A 265 5.00 -6.96 10.03
CA GLY A 265 3.82 -7.81 9.89
C GLY A 265 3.06 -7.58 8.58
N PRO A 266 1.97 -8.32 8.36
CA PRO A 266 1.19 -8.26 7.11
C PRO A 266 0.39 -6.96 6.91
N SER A 267 0.19 -6.18 7.98
CA SER A 267 -0.54 -4.90 7.93
C SER A 267 0.37 -3.68 7.86
N ASP A 268 1.70 -3.89 7.82
CA ASP A 268 2.65 -2.79 7.80
C ASP A 268 2.85 -2.30 6.35
N CYS A 269 2.70 -1.01 6.14
CA CYS A 269 2.83 -0.36 4.83
C CYS A 269 4.26 -0.23 4.30
N TYR A 270 5.28 -0.50 5.10
CA TYR A 270 6.68 -0.16 4.78
C TYR A 270 7.21 -0.82 3.51
N ILE A 271 6.71 -2.00 3.17
CA ILE A 271 7.11 -2.71 1.95
C ILE A 271 6.45 -2.07 0.73
N GLN A 272 5.17 -1.73 0.82
CA GLN A 272 4.43 -1.07 -0.27
C GLN A 272 5.02 0.28 -0.64
N GLU A 273 5.59 0.98 0.33
CA GLU A 273 6.29 2.26 0.13
C GLU A 273 7.76 2.11 -0.26
N GLY A 274 8.24 0.89 -0.47
CA GLY A 274 9.64 0.63 -0.82
C GLY A 274 10.64 0.84 0.31
N CYS A 275 10.17 1.13 1.54
CA CYS A 275 11.04 1.38 2.68
C CYS A 275 11.74 0.13 3.21
N LEU A 276 11.22 -1.06 2.92
CA LEU A 276 11.73 -2.35 3.35
C LEU A 276 11.62 -3.38 2.24
N ASN A 277 12.60 -4.27 2.18
CA ASN A 277 12.68 -5.34 1.20
C ASN A 277 12.13 -6.68 1.72
N GLY A 278 11.35 -6.69 2.80
CA GLY A 278 10.78 -7.95 3.29
C GLY A 278 10.10 -7.87 4.64
N TYR A 279 9.45 -8.97 4.98
CA TYR A 279 8.72 -9.16 6.24
C TYR A 279 9.62 -9.73 7.36
N GLY A 280 9.08 -9.81 8.57
CA GLY A 280 9.77 -10.34 9.74
C GLY A 280 10.70 -9.33 10.38
N THR A 281 11.79 -9.80 10.98
CA THR A 281 12.75 -8.90 11.65
C THR A 281 13.70 -8.32 10.62
N ARG A 282 13.62 -7.00 10.42
CA ARG A 282 14.50 -6.25 9.51
C ARG A 282 15.56 -5.48 10.30
N GLU A 283 16.74 -5.40 9.75
CA GLU A 283 17.90 -4.67 10.32
C GLU A 283 18.09 -3.36 9.55
N LEU A 284 18.04 -2.24 10.27
CA LEU A 284 17.97 -0.92 9.69
C LEU A 284 19.16 -0.06 10.08
N VAL A 285 19.70 0.67 9.14
CA VAL A 285 20.61 1.79 9.39
C VAL A 285 19.82 3.08 9.28
N ARG A 286 19.67 3.79 10.40
CA ARG A 286 18.93 5.05 10.51
C ARG A 286 19.86 6.24 10.48
N PHE A 287 19.44 7.31 9.85
CA PHE A 287 20.16 8.57 9.80
C PHE A 287 19.22 9.74 9.52
N THR A 288 19.65 10.94 9.86
CA THR A 288 18.95 12.18 9.54
C THR A 288 19.38 12.67 8.17
N THR A 289 18.45 12.95 7.29
CA THR A 289 18.68 13.66 6.05
C THR A 289 18.36 15.13 6.28
N HIS A 290 19.30 16.01 5.99
CA HIS A 290 19.12 17.46 6.04
C HIS A 290 19.61 18.04 4.72
N ILE A 291 18.69 18.60 3.96
CA ILE A 291 18.96 19.23 2.67
C ILE A 291 18.69 20.73 2.83
N LYS A 292 19.68 21.55 2.50
CA LYS A 292 19.57 23.02 2.55
C LYS A 292 19.60 23.62 1.17
N ASN A 293 18.86 24.68 0.96
CA ASN A 293 19.05 25.58 -0.15
C ASN A 293 19.94 26.75 0.29
N ILE A 294 21.22 26.70 -0.09
CA ILE A 294 22.19 27.75 0.24
C ILE A 294 22.24 28.87 -0.82
N GLY A 295 21.45 28.71 -1.89
CA GLY A 295 21.28 29.71 -2.94
C GLY A 295 20.43 30.89 -2.50
N ASP A 296 20.49 31.95 -3.28
CA ASP A 296 19.71 33.19 -3.06
C ASP A 296 18.30 33.14 -3.68
N VAL A 297 17.91 32.00 -4.25
CA VAL A 297 16.65 31.78 -4.96
C VAL A 297 16.01 30.49 -4.44
N ASP A 298 14.69 30.49 -4.27
CA ASP A 298 13.95 29.31 -3.82
C ASP A 298 14.11 28.15 -4.82
N TYR A 299 14.22 26.93 -4.31
CA TYR A 299 14.03 25.72 -5.09
C TYR A 299 12.53 25.38 -5.08
N TYR A 300 11.89 25.50 -6.23
CA TYR A 300 10.43 25.36 -6.32
C TYR A 300 10.00 24.06 -6.98
N ILE A 301 9.16 23.30 -6.31
CA ILE A 301 8.56 22.06 -6.82
C ILE A 301 7.11 22.31 -7.24
N GLY A 302 6.34 23.00 -6.40
CA GLY A 302 4.99 23.42 -6.73
C GLY A 302 3.88 22.70 -5.97
N PRO A 303 2.62 23.02 -6.33
CA PRO A 303 1.46 22.52 -5.60
C PRO A 303 1.15 21.05 -5.93
N THR A 304 0.75 20.30 -4.91
CA THR A 304 0.38 18.88 -4.97
C THR A 304 -1.09 18.64 -5.36
N SER A 305 -1.76 19.62 -5.99
CA SER A 305 -3.17 19.47 -6.36
C SER A 305 -3.39 18.26 -7.28
N GLN A 306 -4.56 17.61 -7.19
CA GLN A 306 -4.95 16.49 -8.05
C GLN A 306 -4.89 16.79 -9.56
N ASN A 307 -4.74 18.06 -9.93
CA ASN A 307 -4.57 18.54 -11.29
C ASN A 307 -3.11 18.86 -11.63
N SER A 308 -2.17 18.52 -10.74
CA SER A 308 -0.75 18.65 -11.05
C SER A 308 -0.42 17.77 -12.24
N THR A 309 0.06 18.38 -13.32
CA THR A 309 0.47 17.68 -14.55
C THR A 309 1.84 17.01 -14.40
N THR A 310 2.47 17.12 -13.24
CA THR A 310 3.76 16.49 -12.96
C THR A 310 3.52 15.14 -12.29
N GLN A 311 3.89 14.06 -12.94
CA GLN A 311 3.78 12.68 -12.42
C GLN A 311 4.77 12.36 -11.28
N GLN A 312 5.46 13.36 -10.78
CA GLN A 312 6.39 13.22 -9.66
C GLN A 312 5.68 13.18 -8.30
N PHE A 313 4.39 13.46 -8.26
CA PHE A 313 3.60 13.40 -7.03
C PHE A 313 2.82 12.10 -6.96
N GLU A 314 3.05 11.33 -5.90
CA GLU A 314 2.35 10.10 -5.58
C GLU A 314 1.62 10.24 -4.26
N TRP A 315 0.38 9.76 -4.20
CA TRP A 315 -0.36 9.72 -2.95
C TRP A 315 0.09 8.54 -2.11
N GLY A 316 0.64 8.79 -0.94
CA GLY A 316 1.01 7.75 0.03
C GLY A 316 -0.22 7.29 0.80
N ASP A 317 -0.78 6.14 0.42
CA ASP A 317 -1.95 5.55 1.10
C ASP A 317 -1.67 5.22 2.57
N CYS A 318 -0.41 4.96 2.90
CA CYS A 318 0.03 4.65 4.26
C CYS A 318 0.16 5.89 5.14
N HIS A 319 0.50 7.03 4.57
CA HIS A 319 0.75 8.27 5.29
C HIS A 319 -0.32 9.33 5.07
N ASN A 320 -1.27 9.07 4.14
CA ASN A 320 -2.37 9.98 3.79
C ASN A 320 -1.90 11.40 3.39
N HIS A 321 -0.77 11.49 2.69
CA HIS A 321 -0.28 12.74 2.11
C HIS A 321 0.46 12.50 0.79
N TRP A 322 0.70 13.60 0.05
CA TRP A 322 1.41 13.55 -1.21
C TRP A 322 2.92 13.46 -0.99
N HIS A 323 3.57 12.57 -1.74
CA HIS A 323 5.00 12.45 -1.85
C HIS A 323 5.49 13.01 -3.18
N TYR A 324 6.61 13.71 -3.15
CA TYR A 324 7.37 14.06 -4.34
C TYR A 324 8.50 13.05 -4.52
N ASN A 325 8.47 12.33 -5.61
CA ASN A 325 9.44 11.30 -5.93
C ASN A 325 10.61 11.90 -6.73
N GLY A 326 11.82 11.35 -6.55
CA GLY A 326 13.02 11.82 -7.27
C GLY A 326 13.68 13.07 -6.68
N TYR A 327 13.21 13.57 -5.52
CA TYR A 327 13.85 14.69 -4.84
C TYR A 327 15.17 14.30 -4.19
N ALA A 328 15.16 13.22 -3.41
CA ALA A 328 16.35 12.68 -2.77
C ALA A 328 16.37 11.16 -2.89
N GLU A 329 17.56 10.60 -2.89
CA GLU A 329 17.78 9.17 -3.01
C GLU A 329 18.83 8.70 -2.01
N TYR A 330 18.64 7.49 -1.49
CA TYR A 330 19.61 6.80 -0.65
C TYR A 330 20.16 5.60 -1.41
N VAL A 331 21.46 5.57 -1.61
CA VAL A 331 22.12 4.47 -2.32
C VAL A 331 23.20 3.88 -1.43
N LEU A 332 23.26 2.57 -1.36
CA LEU A 332 24.35 1.87 -0.71
C LEU A 332 25.23 1.21 -1.79
N PHE A 333 26.43 1.71 -1.96
CA PHE A 333 27.41 1.12 -2.86
C PHE A 333 28.39 0.24 -2.09
N ASP A 334 28.79 -0.86 -2.70
CA ASP A 334 30.00 -1.54 -2.26
C ASP A 334 31.26 -0.70 -2.57
N MET A 335 32.41 -1.18 -2.14
CA MET A 335 33.67 -0.43 -2.35
C MET A 335 34.14 -0.45 -3.82
N ASP A 336 33.56 -1.32 -4.63
CA ASP A 336 33.84 -1.41 -6.07
C ASP A 336 32.86 -0.52 -6.91
N GLY A 337 31.87 0.11 -6.26
CA GLY A 337 30.91 1.03 -6.88
C GLY A 337 29.63 0.38 -7.40
N GLN A 338 29.39 -0.88 -7.05
CA GLN A 338 28.14 -1.57 -7.36
C GLN A 338 27.07 -1.14 -6.36
N ALA A 339 25.92 -0.66 -6.84
CA ALA A 339 24.77 -0.38 -6.02
C ALA A 339 24.14 -1.69 -5.51
N LEU A 340 23.74 -1.70 -4.24
CA LEU A 340 23.07 -2.82 -3.60
C LEU A 340 21.57 -2.56 -3.50
N PRO A 341 20.73 -3.57 -3.68
CA PRO A 341 19.29 -3.43 -3.52
C PRO A 341 18.95 -3.24 -2.02
N ILE A 342 18.53 -2.05 -1.65
CA ILE A 342 18.11 -1.70 -0.29
C ILE A 342 16.70 -1.13 -0.32
N GLY A 343 15.92 -1.39 0.75
CA GLY A 343 14.69 -0.65 1.00
C GLY A 343 15.01 0.73 1.58
N PHE A 344 14.44 1.78 1.02
CA PHE A 344 14.65 3.15 1.48
C PHE A 344 13.45 4.04 1.19
N LYS A 345 13.42 5.22 1.83
CA LYS A 345 12.38 6.21 1.60
C LYS A 345 12.50 6.83 0.20
N ASN A 346 11.48 6.68 -0.62
CA ASN A 346 11.45 7.21 -1.99
C ASN A 346 10.54 8.43 -2.16
N GLY A 347 9.69 8.74 -1.20
CA GLY A 347 8.75 9.85 -1.27
C GLY A 347 8.99 10.89 -0.19
N PHE A 348 8.97 12.18 -0.55
CA PHE A 348 9.25 13.28 0.36
C PHE A 348 8.18 14.35 0.29
N CYS A 349 7.82 14.91 1.44
CA CYS A 349 7.09 16.17 1.51
C CYS A 349 8.11 17.30 1.68
N VAL A 350 8.57 17.88 0.59
CA VAL A 350 9.65 18.86 0.56
C VAL A 350 9.17 20.21 1.09
N MET A 351 9.74 20.66 2.20
CA MET A 351 9.24 21.82 2.93
C MET A 351 10.32 22.55 3.75
N ASP A 352 10.02 23.78 4.16
CA ASP A 352 10.90 24.58 5.00
C ASP A 352 10.76 24.19 6.48
N LEU A 353 11.69 23.41 7.01
CA LEU A 353 11.73 23.03 8.43
C LEU A 353 12.82 23.75 9.22
N GLU A 354 13.79 24.37 8.55
CA GLU A 354 14.89 25.08 9.19
C GLU A 354 15.28 26.29 8.32
N CYS A 355 15.28 27.48 8.89
CA CYS A 355 15.64 28.75 8.22
C CYS A 355 16.62 29.57 9.07
N SER A 356 17.52 28.90 9.81
CA SER A 356 18.49 29.60 10.73
C SER A 356 19.51 30.46 10.00
N ASP A 357 19.70 30.22 8.70
CA ASP A 357 20.66 30.97 7.88
C ASP A 357 20.10 32.28 7.31
N GLY A 358 18.92 32.71 7.77
CA GLY A 358 18.29 33.97 7.45
C GLY A 358 17.22 33.91 6.37
N GLY A 359 16.84 32.74 5.95
CA GLY A 359 15.70 32.51 5.07
C GLY A 359 14.36 32.77 5.74
N THR A 360 13.31 32.76 4.95
CA THR A 360 11.91 32.85 5.43
C THR A 360 11.14 31.67 4.86
N ALA A 361 10.57 30.87 5.74
CA ALA A 361 9.78 29.68 5.35
C ALA A 361 8.55 30.08 4.52
N GLN A 362 8.33 29.39 3.38
CA GLN A 362 7.23 29.62 2.46
C GLN A 362 6.56 28.32 1.99
N TYR A 363 7.26 27.20 2.07
CA TYR A 363 6.85 25.95 1.48
C TYR A 363 6.44 24.89 2.52
N GLY A 364 5.44 24.12 2.15
CA GLY A 364 4.89 23.01 2.92
C GLY A 364 4.41 21.88 2.01
N CYS A 365 3.84 20.82 2.58
CA CYS A 365 3.50 19.58 1.85
C CYS A 365 2.51 19.76 0.68
N SER A 366 1.75 20.80 0.61
CA SER A 366 0.80 21.02 -0.50
C SER A 366 1.31 22.01 -1.55
N ASN A 367 2.37 22.72 -1.23
CA ASN A 367 3.10 23.56 -2.18
C ASN A 367 4.59 23.42 -1.85
N MET A 368 5.21 22.43 -2.46
CA MET A 368 6.53 21.97 -2.10
C MET A 368 7.64 22.86 -2.66
N GLY A 369 8.75 22.91 -1.93
CA GLY A 369 9.94 23.65 -2.29
C GLY A 369 10.83 23.88 -1.09
N ILE A 370 11.98 24.53 -1.28
CA ILE A 370 12.85 25.01 -0.21
C ILE A 370 13.18 26.48 -0.48
N SER A 371 12.78 27.35 0.43
CA SER A 371 13.11 28.77 0.36
C SER A 371 14.61 29.01 0.38
N ALA A 372 15.05 30.08 -0.23
CA ALA A 372 16.44 30.54 -0.13
C ALA A 372 16.88 30.61 1.35
N HIS A 373 18.03 30.01 1.66
CA HIS A 373 18.62 29.95 3.01
C HIS A 373 17.77 29.19 4.05
N CYS A 374 16.88 28.30 3.59
CA CYS A 374 16.13 27.36 4.42
C CYS A 374 16.57 25.92 4.16
N GLY A 375 16.02 24.97 4.89
CA GLY A 375 16.32 23.56 4.73
C GLY A 375 15.18 22.66 5.17
N ASP A 376 15.19 21.46 4.62
CA ASP A 376 14.30 20.36 4.92
C ASP A 376 15.02 19.32 5.76
N ILE A 377 14.40 18.81 6.83
CA ILE A 377 15.03 17.91 7.79
C ILE A 377 14.13 16.69 8.05
N TYR A 378 14.63 15.53 7.69
CA TYR A 378 14.04 14.24 8.05
C TYR A 378 14.86 13.57 9.15
N GLY A 379 14.37 13.66 10.39
CA GLY A 379 15.06 13.10 11.56
C GLY A 379 15.10 11.59 11.54
N SER A 380 16.19 10.98 12.03
CA SER A 380 16.40 9.52 12.08
C SER A 380 15.33 8.74 12.86
N GLY A 381 14.48 9.43 13.63
CA GLY A 381 13.35 8.82 14.34
C GLY A 381 12.08 8.65 13.51
N LEU A 382 12.01 9.30 12.34
CA LEU A 382 10.83 9.25 11.47
C LEU A 382 10.66 7.86 10.84
N THR A 383 9.43 7.55 10.48
CA THR A 383 9.08 6.36 9.71
C THR A 383 9.74 6.40 8.34
N CYS A 384 10.21 5.27 7.87
CA CYS A 384 10.96 5.12 6.61
C CYS A 384 12.26 5.93 6.51
N GLN A 385 12.70 6.62 7.56
CA GLN A 385 13.97 7.33 7.59
C GLN A 385 15.13 6.39 7.95
N TRP A 386 15.40 5.45 7.04
CA TRP A 386 16.41 4.40 7.15
C TRP A 386 16.74 3.79 5.80
N ILE A 387 17.77 2.94 5.78
CA ILE A 387 17.98 1.93 4.75
C ILE A 387 17.85 0.54 5.39
N ASP A 388 17.21 -0.39 4.68
CA ASP A 388 17.09 -1.78 5.08
C ASP A 388 18.32 -2.56 4.61
N VAL A 389 19.12 -3.02 5.57
CA VAL A 389 20.37 -3.73 5.31
C VAL A 389 20.32 -5.20 5.68
N THR A 390 19.13 -5.75 5.93
CA THR A 390 18.96 -7.14 6.38
C THR A 390 19.64 -8.14 5.47
N ASP A 391 19.46 -7.96 4.16
CA ASP A 391 19.97 -8.86 3.14
C ASP A 391 21.34 -8.42 2.57
N VAL A 392 21.89 -7.33 3.11
CA VAL A 392 23.23 -6.84 2.75
C VAL A 392 24.29 -7.64 3.52
N PRO A 393 25.29 -8.24 2.85
CA PRO A 393 26.36 -8.97 3.51
C PRO A 393 27.18 -8.11 4.48
N ASP A 394 27.91 -8.76 5.39
CA ASP A 394 28.92 -8.06 6.21
C ASP A 394 30.04 -7.54 5.31
N GLY A 395 30.45 -6.28 5.52
CA GLY A 395 31.44 -5.63 4.66
C GLY A 395 31.52 -4.13 4.85
N SER A 396 32.31 -3.48 4.02
CA SER A 396 32.44 -2.02 3.98
C SER A 396 31.68 -1.46 2.78
N TYR A 397 30.96 -0.35 3.01
CA TYR A 397 30.04 0.23 2.06
C TYR A 397 30.13 1.77 2.07
N ARG A 398 29.73 2.39 0.97
CA ARG A 398 29.47 3.82 0.89
C ARG A 398 27.96 4.06 0.95
N LEU A 399 27.47 4.68 2.02
CA LEU A 399 26.13 5.25 2.07
C LEU A 399 26.16 6.61 1.40
N VAL A 400 25.42 6.75 0.33
CA VAL A 400 25.27 7.99 -0.44
C VAL A 400 23.85 8.51 -0.24
N VAL A 401 23.75 9.76 0.16
CA VAL A 401 22.51 10.54 0.17
C VAL A 401 22.69 11.63 -0.89
N ARG A 402 21.81 11.68 -1.85
CA ARG A 402 21.92 12.68 -2.94
C ARG A 402 20.56 13.31 -3.23
N VAL A 403 20.59 14.59 -3.63
CA VAL A 403 19.41 15.39 -3.96
C VAL A 403 19.58 15.94 -5.38
N ASN A 404 18.50 15.98 -6.17
CA ASN A 404 18.48 16.49 -7.54
C ASN A 404 19.74 16.11 -8.37
N TRP A 405 20.11 14.84 -8.25
CA TRP A 405 21.36 14.29 -8.80
C TRP A 405 21.37 14.16 -10.33
N ASP A 406 20.20 14.21 -10.94
CA ASP A 406 20.02 14.15 -12.40
C ASP A 406 20.16 15.54 -13.06
N GLU A 407 20.55 16.55 -12.27
CA GLU A 407 20.73 17.94 -12.68
C GLU A 407 19.49 18.54 -13.36
N SER A 408 18.31 18.07 -12.99
CA SER A 408 17.05 18.59 -13.50
C SER A 408 16.81 20.02 -12.99
N PRO A 409 16.22 20.88 -13.83
CA PRO A 409 15.82 22.19 -13.35
C PRO A 409 14.62 22.04 -12.40
N ASP A 410 14.45 22.99 -11.51
CA ASP A 410 13.25 23.08 -10.67
C ASP A 410 11.97 23.27 -11.53
N ALA A 411 10.79 23.22 -10.92
CA ALA A 411 9.52 23.36 -11.65
C ALA A 411 9.36 24.70 -12.39
N LEU A 412 10.24 25.67 -12.16
CA LEU A 412 10.30 26.94 -12.85
C LEU A 412 11.34 26.97 -13.97
N GLY A 413 12.01 25.86 -14.21
CA GLY A 413 13.06 25.75 -15.22
C GLY A 413 14.39 26.37 -14.80
N ARG A 414 14.65 26.53 -13.50
CA ARG A 414 15.88 27.08 -12.96
C ARG A 414 16.82 25.96 -12.57
N PHE A 415 18.06 26.07 -13.03
CA PHE A 415 19.14 25.13 -12.69
C PHE A 415 19.82 25.57 -11.39
N GLU A 416 20.38 24.66 -10.66
CA GLU A 416 21.18 24.95 -9.48
C GLU A 416 22.51 25.61 -9.85
N ASN A 417 23.08 26.31 -8.87
CA ASN A 417 24.38 26.96 -9.06
C ASN A 417 25.55 25.97 -9.04
N ASP A 418 25.42 24.91 -8.26
CA ASP A 418 26.42 23.86 -8.06
C ASP A 418 25.70 22.53 -7.81
N TYR A 419 26.07 21.49 -8.51
CA TYR A 419 25.54 20.11 -8.30
C TYR A 419 26.55 19.21 -7.61
N ASP A 420 27.82 19.60 -7.48
CA ASP A 420 28.85 18.80 -6.82
C ASP A 420 28.59 18.70 -5.30
N ASN A 421 27.85 19.64 -4.71
CA ASN A 421 27.49 19.65 -3.30
C ASN A 421 26.17 18.95 -2.97
N ASN A 422 25.48 18.41 -3.97
CA ASN A 422 24.22 17.67 -3.85
C ASN A 422 24.39 16.28 -3.26
N TRP A 423 25.61 15.89 -2.90
CA TRP A 423 25.98 14.56 -2.45
C TRP A 423 26.53 14.59 -1.02
N GLY A 424 26.01 13.69 -0.15
CA GLY A 424 26.61 13.37 1.14
C GLY A 424 27.06 11.91 1.13
N VAL A 425 28.34 11.68 1.39
CA VAL A 425 28.96 10.33 1.30
C VAL A 425 29.55 9.93 2.64
N VAL A 426 29.10 8.80 3.21
CA VAL A 426 29.59 8.27 4.46
C VAL A 426 29.94 6.80 4.28
N CYS A 427 31.20 6.43 4.59
CA CYS A 427 31.59 5.04 4.57
C CYS A 427 31.25 4.35 5.91
N ILE A 428 30.63 3.19 5.81
CA ILE A 428 30.21 2.38 6.96
C ILE A 428 30.70 0.93 6.80
N ALA A 429 30.95 0.27 7.92
CA ALA A 429 31.15 -1.16 7.96
C ALA A 429 30.00 -1.84 8.70
N LEU A 430 29.49 -2.93 8.13
CA LEU A 430 28.46 -3.77 8.73
C LEU A 430 29.08 -5.08 9.19
N ASP A 431 28.83 -5.49 10.44
CA ASP A 431 29.34 -6.74 11.05
C ASP A 431 28.27 -7.40 11.91
N ARG A 432 27.98 -8.66 11.63
CA ARG A 432 27.05 -9.52 12.40
C ARG A 432 27.75 -10.66 13.13
N SER A 433 29.08 -10.66 13.19
CA SER A 433 29.85 -11.72 13.86
C SER A 433 29.51 -11.90 15.34
N SER A 434 28.99 -10.88 16.00
CA SER A 434 28.50 -10.90 17.38
C SER A 434 27.08 -11.49 17.56
N GLY A 435 26.39 -11.80 16.45
CA GLY A 435 25.00 -12.27 16.43
C GLY A 435 23.94 -11.15 16.38
N ALA A 436 24.37 -9.90 16.27
CA ALA A 436 23.53 -8.73 16.00
C ALA A 436 24.27 -7.77 15.08
N LEU A 437 23.55 -6.99 14.30
CA LEU A 437 24.12 -5.97 13.43
C LEU A 437 24.87 -4.92 14.27
N VAL A 438 26.11 -4.70 13.94
CA VAL A 438 26.95 -3.60 14.41
C VAL A 438 27.39 -2.80 13.20
N MET A 439 27.30 -1.48 13.29
CA MET A 439 27.75 -0.56 12.26
C MET A 439 28.86 0.32 12.82
N GLU A 440 29.92 0.51 12.05
CA GLU A 440 31.02 1.41 12.34
C GLU A 440 31.18 2.43 11.21
N ILE A 441 31.39 3.71 11.55
CA ILE A 441 31.72 4.74 10.57
C ILE A 441 33.23 4.66 10.31
N LEU A 442 33.60 4.55 9.03
CA LEU A 442 35.00 4.45 8.62
C LEU A 442 35.62 5.84 8.47
N GLU A 443 36.80 6.06 9.03
CA GLU A 443 37.52 7.33 8.91
C GLU A 443 38.05 7.59 7.50
N ASP A 444 38.36 6.53 6.75
CA ASP A 444 38.87 6.60 5.38
C ASP A 444 37.76 6.26 4.40
N CYS A 445 37.15 7.28 3.80
CA CYS A 445 36.08 7.16 2.83
C CYS A 445 36.58 7.67 1.46
N PRO A 446 36.95 6.76 0.55
CA PRO A 446 37.33 7.16 -0.80
C PRO A 446 36.17 7.84 -1.53
N GLU A 447 36.47 8.86 -2.28
CA GLU A 447 35.50 9.54 -3.16
C GLU A 447 34.79 8.55 -4.07
N TYR A 448 33.47 8.73 -4.24
CA TYR A 448 32.72 7.93 -5.19
C TYR A 448 33.09 8.34 -6.61
N VAL A 449 33.38 7.35 -7.43
CA VAL A 449 33.56 7.52 -8.87
C VAL A 449 32.61 6.56 -9.60
N ASP A 450 31.99 7.05 -10.65
CA ASP A 450 31.09 6.23 -11.46
C ASP A 450 31.85 5.21 -12.33
N CYS A 451 31.12 4.41 -13.08
CA CYS A 451 31.74 3.40 -13.95
C CYS A 451 32.55 4.02 -15.11
N ALA A 452 32.37 5.27 -15.46
CA ALA A 452 33.18 6.01 -16.44
C ALA A 452 34.45 6.61 -15.81
N GLY A 453 34.55 6.58 -14.47
CA GLY A 453 35.69 7.13 -13.71
C GLY A 453 35.55 8.61 -13.36
N GLU A 454 34.33 9.18 -13.47
CA GLU A 454 34.06 10.57 -13.12
C GLU A 454 33.63 10.65 -11.64
N PRO A 455 34.22 11.55 -10.83
CA PRO A 455 33.77 11.79 -9.45
C PRO A 455 32.32 12.27 -9.43
N TYR A 456 31.51 11.66 -8.54
CA TYR A 456 30.07 11.93 -8.41
C TYR A 456 29.28 11.85 -9.72
N GLY A 457 29.82 11.12 -10.70
CA GLY A 457 29.17 10.91 -11.99
C GLY A 457 27.94 10.02 -11.91
N LEU A 458 27.12 10.07 -12.94
CA LEU A 458 25.86 9.34 -13.07
C LEU A 458 25.95 8.12 -13.99
N ALA A 459 27.13 7.83 -14.52
CA ALA A 459 27.32 6.68 -15.38
C ALA A 459 27.08 5.39 -14.60
N GLN A 460 26.14 4.58 -15.07
CA GLN A 460 25.79 3.31 -14.45
C GLN A 460 26.16 2.14 -15.34
N MET A 461 26.44 0.99 -14.73
CA MET A 461 26.55 -0.26 -15.46
C MET A 461 25.16 -0.70 -15.88
N ASP A 462 24.99 -1.05 -17.14
CA ASP A 462 23.78 -1.75 -17.55
C ASP A 462 23.79 -3.21 -17.02
N CYS A 463 22.68 -3.90 -17.13
CA CYS A 463 22.57 -5.29 -16.67
C CYS A 463 23.51 -6.26 -17.41
N ALA A 464 24.06 -5.88 -18.58
CA ALA A 464 25.05 -6.64 -19.33
C ALA A 464 26.50 -6.31 -18.90
N GLY A 465 26.69 -5.38 -17.94
CA GLY A 465 27.99 -4.98 -17.41
C GLY A 465 28.73 -3.96 -18.28
N ASN A 466 28.03 -3.20 -19.11
CA ASN A 466 28.64 -2.12 -19.90
C ASN A 466 28.33 -0.77 -19.25
N CYS A 467 29.35 0.01 -18.98
CA CYS A 467 29.18 1.36 -18.49
C CYS A 467 28.46 2.24 -19.51
N ASN A 468 27.40 2.92 -19.06
CA ASN A 468 26.46 3.66 -19.92
C ASN A 468 25.89 2.81 -21.07
N GLY A 469 25.73 1.50 -20.83
CA GLY A 469 25.07 0.60 -21.77
C GLY A 469 23.57 0.85 -21.85
N THR A 470 22.92 0.18 -22.78
CA THR A 470 21.47 0.35 -23.03
C THR A 470 20.69 -0.94 -22.80
N ALA A 471 21.32 -1.96 -22.23
CA ALA A 471 20.64 -3.20 -21.91
C ALA A 471 19.73 -2.98 -20.68
N LEU A 472 18.46 -3.29 -20.82
CA LEU A 472 17.46 -3.14 -19.78
C LEU A 472 17.12 -4.51 -19.17
N ILE A 473 16.97 -4.55 -17.85
CA ILE A 473 16.46 -5.75 -17.18
C ILE A 473 15.02 -5.98 -17.63
N GLY A 474 14.71 -7.20 -18.07
CA GLY A 474 13.37 -7.55 -18.52
C GLY A 474 13.09 -7.33 -20.00
N ASP A 475 13.97 -6.64 -20.75
CA ASP A 475 13.91 -6.51 -22.20
C ASP A 475 14.45 -7.81 -22.87
N LEU A 476 13.57 -8.80 -23.00
CA LEU A 476 13.94 -10.13 -23.48
C LEU A 476 14.27 -10.15 -24.97
N ASP A 477 13.60 -9.33 -25.75
CA ASP A 477 13.82 -9.28 -27.21
C ASP A 477 14.97 -8.32 -27.60
N ALA A 478 15.57 -7.65 -26.61
CA ALA A 478 16.69 -6.72 -26.73
C ALA A 478 16.42 -5.57 -27.74
N ASN A 479 15.18 -5.10 -27.78
CA ASN A 479 14.78 -3.99 -28.64
C ASN A 479 15.01 -2.60 -28.03
N GLY A 480 15.42 -2.54 -26.75
CA GLY A 480 15.72 -1.34 -26.01
C GLY A 480 14.50 -0.72 -25.31
N ALA A 481 13.43 -1.50 -25.12
CA ALA A 481 12.24 -1.08 -24.42
C ALA A 481 11.66 -2.25 -23.62
N GLN A 482 11.16 -1.95 -22.42
CA GLN A 482 10.37 -2.88 -21.61
C GLN A 482 8.90 -2.74 -22.01
N GLN A 483 8.30 -3.79 -22.55
CA GLN A 483 6.97 -3.70 -23.17
C GLN A 483 6.17 -5.00 -23.01
N TYR A 484 4.90 -4.97 -23.43
CA TYR A 484 3.97 -6.11 -23.28
C TYR A 484 4.51 -7.39 -23.92
N GLU A 485 5.20 -7.28 -25.02
CA GLU A 485 5.81 -8.39 -25.74
C GLU A 485 6.85 -9.12 -24.90
N ASP A 486 7.56 -8.42 -24.00
CA ASP A 486 8.50 -9.03 -23.07
C ASP A 486 7.77 -9.87 -22.01
N ALA A 487 6.66 -9.36 -21.44
CA ALA A 487 5.85 -10.14 -20.50
C ALA A 487 5.32 -11.44 -21.15
N VAL A 488 4.92 -11.39 -22.40
CA VAL A 488 4.51 -12.58 -23.16
C VAL A 488 5.71 -13.50 -23.40
N ALA A 489 6.87 -12.93 -23.76
CA ALA A 489 8.09 -13.68 -24.01
C ALA A 489 8.56 -14.45 -22.76
N TYR A 490 8.44 -13.87 -21.56
CA TYR A 490 8.73 -14.58 -20.31
C TYR A 490 7.95 -15.90 -20.21
N VAL A 491 6.64 -15.85 -20.39
CA VAL A 491 5.77 -17.04 -20.32
C VAL A 491 6.15 -18.05 -21.42
N GLU A 492 6.41 -17.60 -22.65
CA GLU A 492 6.79 -18.48 -23.76
C GLU A 492 8.15 -19.14 -23.52
N HIS A 493 9.09 -18.41 -22.97
CA HIS A 493 10.43 -18.92 -22.66
C HIS A 493 10.42 -19.91 -21.49
N ILE A 494 9.73 -19.61 -20.39
CA ILE A 494 9.60 -20.51 -19.24
C ILE A 494 8.97 -21.85 -19.69
N LEU A 495 7.93 -21.81 -20.53
CA LEU A 495 7.29 -23.01 -21.08
C LEU A 495 8.10 -23.70 -22.17
N GLY A 496 9.11 -23.06 -22.73
CA GLY A 496 9.95 -23.55 -23.81
C GLY A 496 11.30 -24.15 -23.39
N ASP A 497 11.63 -24.12 -22.11
CA ASP A 497 12.92 -24.57 -21.52
C ASP A 497 14.16 -23.79 -22.02
N ASP A 498 14.02 -22.57 -22.52
CA ASP A 498 15.11 -21.87 -23.22
C ASP A 498 15.67 -20.65 -22.48
N ILE A 499 15.15 -20.31 -21.29
CA ILE A 499 15.68 -19.21 -20.48
C ILE A 499 16.73 -19.71 -19.49
N THR A 500 17.90 -19.10 -19.54
CA THR A 500 18.89 -19.16 -18.46
C THR A 500 18.85 -17.85 -17.70
N ALA A 501 18.82 -17.91 -16.38
CA ALA A 501 19.00 -16.73 -15.54
C ALA A 501 20.27 -15.99 -15.94
N ALA A 502 20.12 -14.74 -16.31
CA ALA A 502 21.19 -13.83 -16.71
C ALA A 502 20.88 -12.45 -16.13
N PRO A 503 21.88 -11.59 -15.93
CA PRO A 503 21.64 -10.30 -15.26
C PRO A 503 20.55 -9.42 -15.89
N CYS A 504 20.24 -9.62 -17.18
CA CYS A 504 19.20 -8.85 -17.87
C CYS A 504 17.85 -9.57 -17.98
N THR A 505 17.74 -10.82 -17.57
CA THR A 505 16.50 -11.61 -17.69
C THR A 505 15.86 -11.95 -16.35
N ASP A 506 16.61 -11.96 -15.29
CA ASP A 506 16.21 -12.25 -13.93
C ASP A 506 15.84 -10.91 -13.25
N ILE A 507 14.54 -10.63 -13.18
CA ILE A 507 14.04 -9.31 -12.74
C ILE A 507 14.19 -9.14 -11.23
N ASP A 508 13.96 -10.20 -10.46
CA ASP A 508 14.06 -10.16 -9.00
C ASP A 508 15.43 -10.64 -8.47
N GLN A 509 16.29 -11.11 -9.39
CA GLN A 509 17.65 -11.54 -9.10
C GLN A 509 17.74 -12.67 -8.06
N ASP A 510 16.75 -13.54 -8.02
CA ASP A 510 16.73 -14.72 -7.15
C ASP A 510 17.56 -15.90 -7.72
N GLY A 511 17.93 -15.84 -8.99
CA GLY A 511 18.74 -16.81 -9.73
C GLY A 511 17.94 -17.75 -10.61
N ASP A 512 16.61 -17.69 -10.58
CA ASP A 512 15.69 -18.48 -11.40
C ASP A 512 14.82 -17.54 -12.24
N ILE A 513 14.29 -18.04 -13.37
CA ILE A 513 13.32 -17.31 -14.19
C ILE A 513 11.96 -17.99 -14.02
N THR A 514 11.04 -17.27 -13.38
CA THR A 514 9.75 -17.85 -12.97
C THR A 514 8.56 -16.96 -13.35
N VAL A 515 7.38 -17.36 -12.92
CA VAL A 515 6.18 -16.53 -13.06
C VAL A 515 6.29 -15.20 -12.30
N THR A 516 7.22 -15.09 -11.35
CA THR A 516 7.47 -13.85 -10.61
C THR A 516 8.02 -12.79 -11.54
N ASP A 517 9.04 -13.10 -12.36
CA ASP A 517 9.58 -12.18 -13.37
C ASP A 517 8.51 -11.76 -14.39
N ALA A 518 7.74 -12.73 -14.87
CA ALA A 518 6.64 -12.46 -15.79
C ALA A 518 5.56 -11.56 -15.18
N ALA A 519 5.26 -11.72 -13.89
CA ALA A 519 4.30 -10.91 -13.17
C ALA A 519 4.80 -9.48 -12.95
N LEU A 520 6.06 -9.32 -12.55
CA LEU A 520 6.71 -8.02 -12.40
C LEU A 520 6.75 -7.25 -13.72
N MET A 521 7.09 -7.92 -14.82
CA MET A 521 7.05 -7.31 -16.16
C MET A 521 5.61 -6.94 -16.56
N SER A 522 4.62 -7.77 -16.23
CA SER A 522 3.22 -7.46 -16.50
C SER A 522 2.72 -6.26 -15.68
N GLN A 523 3.15 -6.13 -14.43
CA GLN A 523 2.86 -4.98 -13.57
C GLN A 523 3.41 -3.69 -14.19
N CYS A 524 4.69 -3.71 -14.57
CA CYS A 524 5.35 -2.61 -15.24
C CYS A 524 4.53 -2.12 -16.45
N GLN A 525 4.11 -3.04 -17.32
CA GLN A 525 3.37 -2.72 -18.54
C GLN A 525 1.96 -2.23 -18.28
N TYR A 526 1.24 -2.88 -17.38
CA TYR A 526 -0.10 -2.46 -16.98
C TYR A 526 -0.08 -1.07 -16.36
N TRP A 527 0.87 -0.80 -15.48
CA TRP A 527 1.03 0.48 -14.84
C TRP A 527 1.35 1.58 -15.85
N ASN A 528 2.31 1.34 -16.75
CA ASN A 528 2.65 2.27 -17.83
C ASN A 528 1.46 2.56 -18.75
N TRP A 529 0.69 1.51 -19.12
CA TRP A 529 -0.50 1.69 -19.95
C TRP A 529 -1.59 2.51 -19.23
N ALA A 530 -1.83 2.23 -17.97
CA ALA A 530 -2.85 2.93 -17.18
C ALA A 530 -2.50 4.41 -16.95
N HIS A 531 -1.21 4.76 -16.96
CA HIS A 531 -0.70 6.10 -16.69
C HIS A 531 -0.23 6.86 -17.95
N THR A 532 -0.24 6.25 -19.13
CA THR A 532 0.08 6.91 -20.41
C THR A 532 -1.07 7.73 -21.01
N HIS A 533 -1.96 8.29 -20.20
CA HIS A 533 -2.89 9.30 -20.72
C HIS A 533 -2.11 10.55 -21.10
N PRO A 534 -2.52 11.28 -22.17
CA PRO A 534 -1.75 12.38 -22.78
C PRO A 534 -1.44 13.55 -21.83
N ASP A 535 -2.00 13.54 -20.64
CA ASP A 535 -1.74 14.55 -19.59
C ASP A 535 -0.75 14.06 -18.50
N SER A 536 -0.20 12.86 -18.64
CA SER A 536 0.72 12.26 -17.69
C SER A 536 2.13 12.19 -18.27
N SER A 537 2.85 13.29 -18.26
CA SER A 537 4.24 13.38 -18.73
C SER A 537 5.21 13.17 -17.56
N GLY A 538 5.60 11.95 -17.26
CA GLY A 538 6.79 11.67 -16.45
C GLY A 538 6.56 10.62 -15.38
N ILE A 539 7.20 9.65 -15.35
CA ILE A 539 8.48 9.14 -14.92
C ILE A 539 8.44 8.37 -13.58
N HIS A 540 7.36 7.72 -13.18
CA HIS A 540 7.50 6.55 -12.31
C HIS A 540 6.94 5.35 -13.05
N THR A 541 7.84 4.53 -13.54
CA THR A 541 7.52 3.24 -14.13
C THR A 541 7.67 2.21 -13.01
N LYS A 542 6.71 1.32 -12.85
CA LYS A 542 6.92 0.10 -12.05
C LYS A 542 7.92 -0.84 -12.75
N CYS A 543 8.76 -0.28 -13.62
CA CYS A 543 9.81 -0.92 -14.40
C CYS A 543 11.21 -0.59 -13.87
N ASP A 544 11.32 -0.05 -12.68
CA ASP A 544 12.60 0.18 -12.01
C ASP A 544 13.13 -1.15 -11.48
N PHE A 545 13.74 -1.91 -12.35
CA PHE A 545 14.33 -3.20 -12.08
C PHE A 545 15.83 -3.10 -11.75
N PRO A 546 16.38 -3.98 -10.90
CA PRO A 546 15.77 -5.16 -10.31
C PRO A 546 14.83 -4.85 -9.13
N VAL A 547 13.84 -5.71 -8.90
CA VAL A 547 13.00 -5.71 -7.71
C VAL A 547 13.46 -6.87 -6.81
N PRO A 548 13.88 -6.63 -5.56
CA PRO A 548 14.30 -7.71 -4.68
C PRO A 548 13.19 -8.74 -4.46
N PRO A 549 13.50 -10.05 -4.39
CA PRO A 549 12.50 -11.08 -4.16
C PRO A 549 11.92 -10.95 -2.75
N ILE A 550 10.63 -10.68 -2.67
CA ILE A 550 9.91 -10.57 -1.40
C ILE A 550 8.98 -11.77 -1.25
N THR A 551 9.15 -12.54 -0.17
CA THR A 551 8.21 -13.60 0.20
C THR A 551 7.37 -13.14 1.38
N ASN A 552 6.04 -13.19 1.22
CA ASN A 552 5.11 -12.90 2.31
C ASN A 552 4.89 -14.16 3.18
N PRO A 553 5.44 -14.23 4.39
CA PRO A 553 5.31 -15.42 5.25
C PRO A 553 3.94 -15.54 5.91
N PHE A 554 3.07 -14.57 5.76
CA PHE A 554 1.71 -14.55 6.29
C PHE A 554 0.67 -14.94 5.25
N ASP A 555 1.10 -15.14 4.00
CA ASP A 555 0.27 -15.55 2.89
C ASP A 555 0.59 -17.01 2.51
N THR A 556 -0.36 -17.89 2.70
CA THR A 556 -0.18 -19.33 2.38
C THR A 556 -1.22 -19.78 1.39
N VAL A 557 -0.76 -20.11 0.19
CA VAL A 557 -1.59 -20.64 -0.89
C VAL A 557 -1.46 -22.16 -0.93
N ARG A 558 -2.60 -22.84 -0.91
CA ARG A 558 -2.66 -24.30 -0.96
C ARG A 558 -3.24 -24.79 -2.26
N PHE A 559 -2.66 -25.87 -2.75
CA PHE A 559 -3.10 -26.53 -3.98
C PHE A 559 -3.46 -27.99 -3.72
N THR A 560 -4.43 -28.51 -4.46
CA THR A 560 -4.81 -29.91 -4.41
C THR A 560 -5.25 -30.42 -5.79
N VAL A 561 -5.11 -31.71 -6.02
CA VAL A 561 -5.79 -32.35 -7.15
C VAL A 561 -7.28 -32.45 -6.81
N GLY A 562 -8.11 -31.77 -7.59
CA GLY A 562 -9.57 -31.74 -7.43
C GLY A 562 -10.27 -32.86 -8.20
N GLN A 563 -11.10 -32.50 -9.16
CA GLN A 563 -11.84 -33.48 -9.97
C GLN A 563 -10.94 -34.17 -10.99
N VAL A 564 -10.97 -35.47 -11.06
CA VAL A 564 -10.31 -36.24 -12.11
C VAL A 564 -11.33 -37.04 -12.93
N ASN A 565 -11.23 -36.96 -14.26
CA ASN A 565 -12.07 -37.71 -15.16
C ASN A 565 -11.20 -38.54 -16.09
N TRP A 566 -11.03 -39.81 -15.72
CA TRP A 566 -10.20 -40.78 -16.45
C TRP A 566 -10.72 -41.12 -17.85
N GLU A 567 -12.04 -41.04 -18.08
CA GLU A 567 -12.66 -41.32 -19.38
C GLU A 567 -12.52 -40.16 -20.36
N GLN A 568 -12.68 -38.96 -19.89
CA GLN A 568 -12.57 -37.73 -20.70
C GLN A 568 -11.14 -37.19 -20.77
N GLY A 569 -10.23 -37.74 -19.97
CA GLY A 569 -8.82 -37.45 -20.04
C GLY A 569 -8.41 -36.12 -19.46
N TYR A 570 -8.95 -35.74 -18.29
CA TYR A 570 -8.55 -34.49 -17.60
C TYR A 570 -8.50 -34.63 -16.08
N LEU A 571 -7.78 -33.71 -15.48
CA LEU A 571 -7.81 -33.42 -14.05
C LEU A 571 -7.94 -31.89 -13.81
N ASP A 572 -8.54 -31.54 -12.69
CA ASP A 572 -8.64 -30.16 -12.23
C ASP A 572 -7.69 -29.96 -11.05
N ILE A 573 -6.95 -28.86 -11.06
CA ILE A 573 -6.23 -28.37 -9.90
C ILE A 573 -7.11 -27.34 -9.20
N HIS A 574 -7.22 -27.47 -7.88
CA HIS A 574 -7.94 -26.54 -7.02
C HIS A 574 -6.97 -25.75 -6.15
N VAL A 575 -7.37 -24.54 -5.83
CA VAL A 575 -6.62 -23.60 -5.00
C VAL A 575 -7.41 -23.18 -3.76
N LEU A 576 -6.71 -22.89 -2.68
CA LEU A 576 -7.21 -22.27 -1.46
C LEU A 576 -6.26 -21.14 -1.09
N ASN A 577 -6.71 -19.88 -1.22
CA ASN A 577 -5.93 -18.67 -1.00
C ASN A 577 -6.72 -17.68 -0.12
N PRO A 578 -6.84 -17.94 1.20
CA PRO A 578 -7.68 -17.11 2.08
C PRO A 578 -7.04 -15.76 2.43
N ASP A 579 -5.72 -15.65 2.32
CA ASP A 579 -4.96 -14.53 2.83
C ASP A 579 -4.90 -13.38 1.82
N ASN A 580 -4.47 -13.64 0.59
CA ASN A 580 -4.35 -12.63 -0.46
C ASN A 580 -4.95 -13.09 -1.79
N ARG A 581 -5.08 -12.17 -2.73
CA ARG A 581 -5.40 -12.44 -4.13
C ARG A 581 -4.14 -12.95 -4.84
N ILE A 582 -4.28 -13.57 -6.00
CA ILE A 582 -3.18 -14.14 -6.79
C ILE A 582 -3.18 -13.52 -8.19
N VAL A 583 -2.06 -12.96 -8.62
CA VAL A 583 -1.86 -12.43 -9.98
C VAL A 583 -1.16 -13.44 -10.89
N GLY A 584 -0.32 -14.32 -10.33
CA GLY A 584 0.40 -15.35 -11.08
C GLY A 584 0.65 -16.60 -10.28
N TYR A 585 0.73 -17.76 -10.96
CA TYR A 585 1.13 -19.02 -10.36
C TYR A 585 1.86 -19.89 -11.38
N GLN A 586 2.82 -20.68 -10.90
CA GLN A 586 3.56 -21.66 -11.68
C GLN A 586 3.69 -22.97 -10.90
N PHE A 587 3.41 -24.09 -11.56
CA PHE A 587 3.57 -25.39 -10.96
C PHE A 587 3.87 -26.48 -12.00
N THR A 588 4.38 -27.61 -11.53
CA THR A 588 4.64 -28.77 -12.36
C THR A 588 3.76 -29.96 -11.99
N VAL A 589 3.47 -30.80 -12.99
CA VAL A 589 2.76 -32.06 -12.81
C VAL A 589 3.63 -33.21 -13.27
N SER A 590 3.51 -34.37 -12.64
CA SER A 590 4.20 -35.61 -13.06
C SER A 590 3.22 -36.72 -13.37
N GLY A 591 3.68 -37.74 -14.08
CA GLY A 591 2.87 -38.90 -14.50
C GLY A 591 1.90 -38.61 -15.65
N MET A 592 1.97 -37.44 -16.27
CA MET A 592 1.17 -37.07 -17.44
C MET A 592 1.90 -36.13 -18.40
N GLY A 593 1.57 -36.23 -19.68
CA GLY A 593 1.95 -35.17 -20.66
C GLY A 593 0.73 -34.30 -20.95
N ILE A 594 0.87 -32.97 -20.76
CA ILE A 594 -0.23 -32.03 -20.94
C ILE A 594 -0.55 -31.84 -22.41
N ALA A 595 -1.83 -31.99 -22.78
CA ALA A 595 -2.37 -31.71 -24.11
C ALA A 595 -2.85 -30.24 -24.22
N SER A 596 -3.48 -29.75 -23.16
CA SER A 596 -4.01 -28.40 -23.06
C SER A 596 -4.33 -28.05 -21.60
N ALA A 597 -4.23 -26.78 -21.27
CA ALA A 597 -4.62 -26.21 -19.98
C ALA A 597 -5.73 -25.16 -20.21
N PHE A 598 -6.72 -25.12 -19.30
CA PHE A 598 -7.83 -24.17 -19.37
C PHE A 598 -8.08 -23.60 -17.98
N SER A 599 -8.13 -22.29 -17.87
CA SER A 599 -8.57 -21.64 -16.63
C SER A 599 -10.00 -22.07 -16.29
N LEU A 600 -10.24 -22.45 -15.04
CA LEU A 600 -11.54 -22.71 -14.45
C LEU A 600 -12.02 -21.54 -13.58
N ALA A 601 -11.16 -20.57 -13.34
CA ALA A 601 -11.54 -19.32 -12.72
C ALA A 601 -12.55 -18.58 -13.61
N ASP A 602 -13.43 -17.81 -13.00
CA ASP A 602 -14.45 -17.07 -13.73
C ASP A 602 -13.78 -16.02 -14.65
N PRO A 603 -13.89 -16.14 -15.98
CA PRO A 603 -13.24 -15.23 -16.91
C PRO A 603 -13.80 -13.81 -16.87
N VAL A 604 -14.93 -13.56 -16.21
CA VAL A 604 -15.49 -12.22 -16.00
C VAL A 604 -14.75 -11.50 -14.91
N ASP A 605 -14.32 -12.23 -13.89
CA ASP A 605 -13.63 -11.65 -12.71
C ASP A 605 -12.12 -11.92 -12.76
N TYR A 606 -11.64 -12.89 -13.58
CA TYR A 606 -10.24 -13.33 -13.60
C TYR A 606 -9.74 -13.70 -14.98
N PRO A 607 -9.20 -12.80 -15.76
CA PRO A 607 -8.59 -13.12 -17.04
C PRO A 607 -7.19 -13.75 -16.91
N ILE A 608 -6.95 -14.56 -15.87
CA ILE A 608 -5.72 -15.32 -15.77
C ILE A 608 -5.69 -16.35 -16.89
N THR A 609 -4.71 -16.25 -17.75
CA THR A 609 -4.49 -17.21 -18.85
C THR A 609 -3.72 -18.41 -18.33
N ALA A 610 -4.30 -19.62 -18.45
CA ALA A 610 -3.57 -20.85 -18.21
C ALA A 610 -2.82 -21.26 -19.47
N SER A 611 -1.52 -21.42 -19.34
CA SER A 611 -0.63 -21.88 -20.42
C SER A 611 0.11 -23.14 -20.00
N HIS A 612 0.66 -23.87 -20.96
CA HIS A 612 1.43 -25.10 -20.70
C HIS A 612 2.49 -25.33 -21.76
N ALA A 613 3.57 -25.97 -21.39
CA ALA A 613 4.56 -26.43 -22.34
C ALA A 613 3.99 -27.55 -23.22
N PRO A 614 4.11 -27.54 -24.56
CA PRO A 614 3.59 -28.56 -25.44
C PRO A 614 4.19 -29.94 -25.16
N GLY A 615 3.39 -30.87 -24.57
CA GLY A 615 3.84 -32.18 -24.12
C GLY A 615 4.72 -32.18 -22.88
N GLY A 616 4.85 -31.04 -22.23
CA GLY A 616 5.56 -30.85 -20.98
C GLY A 616 4.70 -31.06 -19.74
N SER A 617 5.25 -30.74 -18.60
CA SER A 617 4.64 -30.90 -17.28
C SER A 617 4.37 -29.56 -16.58
N GLU A 618 4.68 -28.45 -17.20
CA GLU A 618 4.65 -27.12 -16.58
C GLU A 618 3.39 -26.34 -16.92
N VAL A 619 2.88 -25.62 -15.94
CA VAL A 619 1.67 -24.81 -16.05
C VAL A 619 1.93 -23.44 -15.44
N ILE A 620 1.62 -22.40 -16.20
CA ILE A 620 1.65 -21.01 -15.75
C ILE A 620 0.24 -20.44 -15.90
N GLY A 621 -0.20 -19.72 -14.88
CA GLY A 621 -1.34 -18.83 -14.95
C GLY A 621 -0.89 -17.41 -14.60
N LEU A 622 -1.15 -16.45 -15.48
CA LEU A 622 -0.71 -15.07 -15.32
C LEU A 622 -1.75 -14.10 -15.88
N SER A 623 -1.99 -13.01 -15.15
CA SER A 623 -2.76 -11.88 -15.65
C SER A 623 -1.82 -10.81 -16.21
N TYR A 624 -1.89 -10.58 -17.53
CA TYR A 624 -1.16 -9.48 -18.18
C TYR A 624 -1.82 -8.11 -17.96
N ALA A 625 -3.00 -8.06 -17.34
CA ALA A 625 -3.78 -6.85 -17.12
C ALA A 625 -3.85 -6.42 -15.64
N GLY A 626 -2.97 -6.99 -14.78
CA GLY A 626 -2.95 -6.69 -13.36
C GLY A 626 -4.17 -7.18 -12.58
N GLU A 627 -5.02 -8.03 -13.19
CA GLU A 627 -6.15 -8.61 -12.48
C GLU A 627 -5.73 -9.82 -11.66
N SER A 628 -6.48 -10.10 -10.59
CA SER A 628 -6.12 -11.13 -9.62
C SER A 628 -7.28 -12.06 -9.28
N LEU A 629 -6.96 -13.33 -8.99
CA LEU A 629 -7.91 -14.25 -8.37
C LEU A 629 -8.37 -13.70 -7.04
N VAL A 630 -9.68 -13.76 -6.76
CA VAL A 630 -10.20 -13.40 -5.41
C VAL A 630 -9.71 -14.36 -4.35
N LYS A 631 -9.77 -13.91 -3.10
CA LYS A 631 -9.56 -14.75 -1.93
C LYS A 631 -10.59 -15.87 -1.88
N ASN A 632 -10.12 -17.10 -1.74
CA ASN A 632 -10.94 -18.29 -1.63
C ASN A 632 -10.76 -18.93 -0.26
N TYR A 633 -11.80 -18.91 0.56
CA TYR A 633 -11.83 -19.53 1.88
C TYR A 633 -12.23 -21.03 1.85
N VAL A 634 -12.50 -21.55 0.67
CA VAL A 634 -12.79 -22.95 0.38
C VAL A 634 -12.09 -23.33 -0.91
N TRP A 635 -11.83 -24.63 -1.11
CA TRP A 635 -11.24 -25.12 -2.35
C TRP A 635 -12.02 -24.66 -3.57
N ALA A 636 -11.39 -23.88 -4.44
CA ALA A 636 -11.93 -23.36 -5.69
C ALA A 636 -11.22 -24.01 -6.88
N PRO A 637 -11.92 -24.35 -7.97
CA PRO A 637 -11.29 -24.86 -9.17
C PRO A 637 -10.46 -23.76 -9.83
N LEU A 638 -9.20 -24.07 -10.16
CA LEU A 638 -8.24 -23.13 -10.73
C LEU A 638 -7.99 -23.38 -12.22
N VAL A 639 -7.54 -24.57 -12.56
CA VAL A 639 -7.18 -24.93 -13.92
C VAL A 639 -7.53 -26.38 -14.22
N ARG A 640 -7.98 -26.65 -15.46
CA ARG A 640 -8.19 -27.99 -16.01
C ARG A 640 -7.09 -28.35 -16.97
N LEU A 641 -6.46 -29.50 -16.72
CA LEU A 641 -5.41 -30.07 -17.54
C LEU A 641 -5.91 -31.29 -18.27
N TYR A 642 -5.84 -31.28 -19.58
CA TYR A 642 -6.08 -32.46 -20.42
C TYR A 642 -4.74 -33.12 -20.71
N TRP A 643 -4.71 -34.46 -20.71
CA TRP A 643 -3.50 -35.23 -21.03
C TRP A 643 -3.54 -35.89 -22.39
N THR A 644 -2.37 -36.04 -23.02
CA THR A 644 -2.14 -36.90 -24.20
C THR A 644 -1.70 -38.27 -23.79
N THR A 645 -0.85 -38.35 -22.76
CA THR A 645 -0.32 -39.59 -22.20
C THR A 645 -0.40 -39.48 -20.68
N ARG A 646 -0.58 -40.61 -20.02
CA ARG A 646 -0.56 -40.66 -18.56
C ARG A 646 -0.01 -41.99 -18.05
N GLU A 647 0.49 -41.94 -16.84
CA GLU A 647 0.82 -43.09 -16.02
C GLU A 647 -0.37 -43.52 -15.12
N ASP A 648 -0.18 -44.57 -14.32
CA ASP A 648 -1.20 -44.99 -13.36
C ASP A 648 -1.36 -44.00 -12.18
N GLU A 649 -0.33 -43.25 -11.87
CA GLU A 649 -0.33 -42.18 -10.87
C GLU A 649 -0.02 -40.83 -11.56
N VAL A 650 -0.80 -39.83 -11.25
CA VAL A 650 -0.62 -38.45 -11.71
C VAL A 650 -0.56 -37.56 -10.48
N CYS A 651 0.47 -36.74 -10.41
CA CYS A 651 0.70 -35.84 -9.27
C CYS A 651 0.79 -34.38 -9.71
N LEU A 652 0.32 -33.48 -8.86
CA LEU A 652 0.84 -32.11 -8.74
C LEU A 652 2.18 -32.24 -8.02
N ASP A 653 3.27 -31.99 -8.73
CA ASP A 653 4.61 -32.39 -8.30
C ASP A 653 5.29 -31.32 -7.45
N ALA A 654 5.33 -30.10 -7.95
CA ALA A 654 5.87 -28.93 -7.26
C ALA A 654 5.09 -27.67 -7.61
N ILE A 655 5.00 -26.76 -6.64
CA ILE A 655 4.68 -25.36 -6.89
C ILE A 655 6.01 -24.64 -7.03
N VAL A 656 6.22 -23.97 -8.15
CA VAL A 656 7.42 -23.18 -8.40
C VAL A 656 7.28 -21.86 -7.68
N ASP A 657 6.31 -21.04 -8.11
CA ASP A 657 6.00 -19.76 -7.47
C ASP A 657 4.50 -19.46 -7.51
N VAL A 658 4.07 -18.63 -6.56
CA VAL A 658 2.76 -18.00 -6.55
C VAL A 658 2.93 -16.55 -6.12
N VAL A 659 2.47 -15.64 -6.96
CA VAL A 659 2.60 -14.19 -6.78
C VAL A 659 1.25 -13.62 -6.39
N ASN A 660 1.18 -12.93 -5.26
CA ASN A 660 -0.02 -12.25 -4.78
C ASN A 660 -0.23 -10.89 -5.46
N ASP A 661 -1.29 -10.17 -5.09
CA ASP A 661 -1.64 -8.87 -5.67
C ASP A 661 -0.76 -7.70 -5.19
N ASP A 662 0.09 -7.92 -4.19
CA ASP A 662 1.20 -7.03 -3.84
C ASP A 662 2.48 -7.32 -4.67
N TYR A 663 2.43 -8.29 -5.59
CA TYR A 663 3.57 -8.80 -6.38
C TYR A 663 4.68 -9.42 -5.52
N HIS A 664 4.29 -9.99 -4.38
CA HIS A 664 5.18 -10.77 -3.52
C HIS A 664 4.92 -12.26 -3.69
N ASN A 665 5.97 -13.06 -3.51
CA ASN A 665 5.86 -14.51 -3.45
C ASN A 665 5.14 -14.95 -2.16
N THR A 666 4.37 -16.03 -2.24
CA THR A 666 3.62 -16.58 -1.11
C THR A 666 4.26 -17.87 -0.60
N LEU A 667 3.96 -18.26 0.63
CA LEU A 667 4.20 -19.64 1.05
C LEU A 667 3.23 -20.57 0.32
N THR A 668 3.72 -21.76 -0.09
CA THR A 668 2.92 -22.71 -0.85
C THR A 668 2.88 -24.07 -0.17
N GLU A 669 1.74 -24.76 -0.30
CA GLU A 669 1.54 -26.11 0.24
C GLU A 669 0.75 -26.96 -0.75
N ILE A 670 1.20 -28.19 -0.99
CA ILE A 670 0.44 -29.21 -1.75
C ILE A 670 -0.27 -30.12 -0.76
N VAL A 671 -1.59 -30.20 -0.89
CA VAL A 671 -2.46 -31.07 -0.07
C VAL A 671 -3.08 -32.10 -0.99
N ASP A 672 -2.89 -33.41 -0.69
CA ASP A 672 -3.41 -34.50 -1.51
C ASP A 672 -3.08 -34.34 -3.01
N GLY A 673 -1.78 -34.11 -3.29
CA GLY A 673 -1.27 -33.75 -4.63
C GLY A 673 -1.29 -34.89 -5.65
N CYS A 674 -1.51 -36.16 -5.27
CA CYS A 674 -1.44 -37.31 -6.18
C CYS A 674 -2.76 -38.07 -6.28
N VAL A 675 -3.05 -38.56 -7.47
CA VAL A 675 -4.19 -39.46 -7.74
C VAL A 675 -3.75 -40.63 -8.56
N THR A 676 -4.25 -41.81 -8.21
CA THR A 676 -3.94 -43.04 -8.93
C THR A 676 -5.14 -43.52 -9.75
N SER A 677 -4.89 -43.96 -10.95
CA SER A 677 -5.89 -44.66 -11.77
C SER A 677 -6.09 -46.09 -11.28
N VAL A 678 -6.65 -46.24 -10.09
CA VAL A 678 -7.08 -47.56 -9.67
C VAL A 678 -8.30 -47.98 -10.50
N GLY A 679 -8.26 -49.17 -11.10
CA GLY A 679 -9.44 -49.74 -11.73
C GLY A 679 -10.60 -49.73 -10.75
N VAL A 680 -11.84 -49.51 -11.21
CA VAL A 680 -13.05 -49.32 -10.39
C VAL A 680 -13.22 -50.44 -9.33
N ALA A 681 -12.57 -51.58 -9.50
CA ALA A 681 -12.55 -52.67 -8.53
C ALA A 681 -11.61 -52.42 -7.32
N ASP A 682 -10.58 -51.60 -7.44
CA ASP A 682 -9.56 -51.41 -6.41
C ASP A 682 -9.78 -50.10 -5.58
N ALA A 683 -10.41 -49.07 -6.17
CA ALA A 683 -10.78 -47.86 -5.45
C ALA A 683 -11.87 -48.11 -4.39
N GLU A 684 -12.82 -49.03 -4.68
CA GLU A 684 -13.80 -49.50 -3.69
C GLU A 684 -13.16 -50.37 -2.58
N ALA A 685 -11.96 -50.89 -2.80
CA ALA A 685 -11.27 -51.80 -1.87
C ALA A 685 -10.36 -51.07 -0.86
N ALA A 686 -9.79 -49.92 -1.24
CA ALA A 686 -8.78 -49.26 -0.45
C ALA A 686 -9.37 -48.34 0.67
N GLN A 687 -10.58 -47.86 0.51
CA GLN A 687 -11.15 -46.84 1.43
C GLN A 687 -12.42 -47.29 2.13
N GLY A 688 -12.77 -48.43 2.48
CA GLY A 688 -13.91 -48.76 3.38
C GLY A 688 -15.13 -47.79 3.40
N GLY A 689 -15.20 -46.88 2.46
CA GLY A 689 -16.13 -45.74 2.43
C GLY A 689 -17.50 -46.12 1.83
N VAL A 690 -18.53 -45.40 2.25
CA VAL A 690 -19.88 -45.49 1.69
C VAL A 690 -20.05 -44.36 0.67
N GLN A 691 -20.37 -44.73 -0.57
CA GLN A 691 -20.77 -43.73 -1.58
C GLN A 691 -22.28 -43.45 -1.45
N VAL A 692 -22.66 -42.18 -1.49
CA VAL A 692 -24.07 -41.76 -1.41
C VAL A 692 -24.40 -40.93 -2.65
N TYR A 693 -25.29 -41.45 -3.50
CA TYR A 693 -25.68 -40.78 -4.75
C TYR A 693 -27.15 -41.05 -5.13
N PRO A 694 -27.93 -40.03 -5.54
CA PRO A 694 -27.62 -38.60 -5.52
C PRO A 694 -27.50 -38.04 -4.10
N ASN A 695 -26.64 -37.02 -3.92
CA ASN A 695 -26.52 -36.25 -2.69
C ASN A 695 -26.19 -34.81 -3.10
N PRO A 696 -27.03 -33.78 -2.82
CA PRO A 696 -28.33 -33.88 -2.13
C PRO A 696 -29.43 -34.65 -2.88
N PHE A 697 -30.50 -35.11 -2.14
CA PHE A 697 -31.63 -35.76 -2.74
C PHE A 697 -33.00 -35.26 -2.21
N THR A 698 -34.03 -35.39 -3.06
CA THR A 698 -35.40 -34.95 -2.72
C THR A 698 -36.32 -36.15 -2.34
N VAL A 699 -36.13 -37.30 -2.94
CA VAL A 699 -36.96 -38.49 -2.76
C VAL A 699 -36.19 -39.65 -2.16
N SER A 700 -35.06 -40.02 -2.76
CA SER A 700 -34.23 -41.13 -2.31
C SER A 700 -32.78 -40.96 -2.76
N THR A 701 -31.87 -41.63 -2.07
CA THR A 701 -30.47 -41.77 -2.41
C THR A 701 -30.04 -43.23 -2.27
N VAL A 702 -28.96 -43.62 -2.93
CA VAL A 702 -28.40 -44.99 -2.84
C VAL A 702 -27.07 -44.90 -2.10
N LEU A 703 -26.98 -45.64 -1.00
CA LEU A 703 -25.72 -45.90 -0.30
C LEU A 703 -25.08 -47.17 -0.89
N ARG A 704 -23.87 -47.07 -1.39
CA ARG A 704 -23.05 -48.18 -1.85
C ARG A 704 -21.90 -48.39 -0.88
N PHE A 705 -21.69 -49.63 -0.46
CA PHE A 705 -20.69 -49.97 0.55
C PHE A 705 -20.18 -51.41 0.34
N ARG A 706 -18.99 -51.66 0.86
CA ARG A 706 -18.37 -52.98 0.76
C ARG A 706 -18.90 -53.92 1.84
N ASN A 707 -19.72 -54.88 1.47
CA ASN A 707 -20.19 -55.94 2.34
C ASN A 707 -20.18 -57.28 1.58
N PRO A 708 -19.00 -57.83 1.27
CA PRO A 708 -18.89 -59.01 0.44
C PRO A 708 -19.52 -60.25 1.06
N ALA A 709 -19.54 -60.34 2.38
CA ALA A 709 -20.17 -61.43 3.12
C ALA A 709 -21.71 -61.27 3.23
N ARG A 710 -22.27 -60.14 2.78
CA ARG A 710 -23.69 -59.80 2.87
C ARG A 710 -24.28 -60.00 4.27
N THR A 711 -23.44 -59.78 5.30
CA THR A 711 -23.90 -59.78 6.70
C THR A 711 -24.88 -58.62 6.94
N PRO A 712 -25.88 -58.82 7.84
CA PRO A 712 -26.73 -57.69 8.20
C PRO A 712 -25.93 -56.56 8.87
N LEU A 713 -26.06 -55.36 8.32
CA LEU A 713 -25.48 -54.15 8.88
C LEU A 713 -26.59 -53.25 9.39
N THR A 714 -26.27 -52.40 10.37
CA THR A 714 -27.16 -51.36 10.88
C THR A 714 -26.78 -50.04 10.25
N LEU A 715 -27.74 -49.42 9.56
CA LEU A 715 -27.65 -48.02 9.09
C LEU A 715 -28.43 -47.18 10.10
N GLU A 716 -27.71 -46.33 10.84
CA GLU A 716 -28.24 -45.34 11.75
C GLU A 716 -28.09 -43.96 11.14
N VAL A 717 -29.16 -43.16 11.12
CA VAL A 717 -29.18 -41.77 10.65
C VAL A 717 -29.48 -40.85 11.80
N LEU A 718 -28.62 -39.82 11.94
CA LEU A 718 -28.67 -38.86 13.04
C LEU A 718 -28.89 -37.44 12.48
N ASP A 719 -29.57 -36.60 13.28
CA ASP A 719 -29.59 -35.17 13.02
C ASP A 719 -28.28 -34.50 13.51
N LEU A 720 -28.08 -33.22 13.18
CA LEU A 720 -26.88 -32.48 13.60
C LEU A 720 -26.73 -32.31 15.13
N ALA A 721 -27.81 -32.55 15.89
CA ALA A 721 -27.74 -32.60 17.36
C ALA A 721 -27.30 -33.98 17.86
N GLY A 722 -26.99 -34.93 17.00
CA GLY A 722 -26.58 -36.28 17.36
C GLY A 722 -27.72 -37.19 17.78
N ARG A 723 -28.99 -36.83 17.53
CA ARG A 723 -30.16 -37.68 17.85
C ARG A 723 -30.43 -38.61 16.68
N THR A 724 -30.57 -39.90 16.97
CA THR A 724 -30.98 -40.89 15.95
C THR A 724 -32.39 -40.61 15.45
N VAL A 725 -32.54 -40.30 14.18
CA VAL A 725 -33.84 -40.03 13.53
C VAL A 725 -34.37 -41.23 12.76
N ARG A 726 -33.49 -42.15 12.41
CA ARG A 726 -33.86 -43.42 11.73
C ARG A 726 -32.81 -44.50 11.94
N THR A 727 -33.25 -45.75 11.98
CA THR A 727 -32.39 -46.94 11.97
C THR A 727 -32.98 -47.95 11.00
N GLU A 728 -32.15 -48.52 10.11
CA GLU A 728 -32.55 -49.54 9.17
C GLU A 728 -31.52 -50.68 9.18
N THR A 729 -31.99 -51.91 8.96
CA THR A 729 -31.07 -53.03 8.73
C THR A 729 -30.89 -53.25 7.25
N VAL A 730 -29.65 -53.25 6.82
CA VAL A 730 -29.26 -53.32 5.41
C VAL A 730 -28.44 -54.58 5.16
N THR A 731 -28.71 -55.25 4.05
CA THR A 731 -27.98 -56.47 3.63
C THR A 731 -27.56 -56.29 2.18
N GLY A 732 -26.36 -56.66 1.83
CA GLY A 732 -25.88 -56.49 0.46
C GLY A 732 -24.77 -55.46 0.38
N THR A 733 -24.50 -54.96 -0.79
CA THR A 733 -23.44 -53.98 -1.11
C THR A 733 -24.01 -52.61 -1.47
N SER A 734 -25.34 -52.48 -1.48
CA SER A 734 -26.04 -51.22 -1.68
C SER A 734 -27.39 -51.20 -1.00
N HIS A 735 -27.86 -50.01 -0.63
CA HIS A 735 -29.15 -49.77 -0.01
C HIS A 735 -29.77 -48.49 -0.53
N THR A 736 -31.07 -48.53 -0.91
CA THR A 736 -31.80 -47.32 -1.29
C THR A 736 -32.44 -46.73 -0.06
N PHE A 737 -32.00 -45.55 0.32
CA PHE A 737 -32.52 -44.79 1.44
C PHE A 737 -33.53 -43.77 0.95
N GLU A 738 -34.77 -43.88 1.42
CA GLU A 738 -35.86 -42.99 1.04
C GLU A 738 -36.04 -41.86 2.09
N ARG A 739 -36.39 -40.65 1.64
CA ARG A 739 -36.61 -39.50 2.50
C ARG A 739 -37.65 -39.74 3.61
N ARG A 740 -38.79 -40.31 3.32
CA ARG A 740 -39.87 -40.71 4.24
C ARG A 740 -40.05 -39.80 5.44
N GLY A 741 -40.38 -38.53 5.22
CA GLY A 741 -40.70 -37.58 6.29
C GLY A 741 -39.52 -36.94 6.99
N LEU A 742 -38.27 -37.14 6.56
CA LEU A 742 -37.14 -36.31 6.99
C LEU A 742 -37.31 -34.88 6.47
N ALA A 743 -37.07 -33.92 7.35
CA ALA A 743 -37.04 -32.52 6.97
C ALA A 743 -35.87 -32.24 6.00
N SER A 744 -35.91 -31.14 5.23
CA SER A 744 -34.76 -30.68 4.48
C SER A 744 -33.65 -30.29 5.44
N GLY A 745 -32.42 -30.67 5.16
CA GLY A 745 -31.25 -30.45 6.01
C GLY A 745 -30.19 -31.53 5.88
N THR A 746 -29.09 -31.33 6.57
CA THR A 746 -27.93 -32.25 6.62
C THR A 746 -28.15 -33.30 7.71
N TYR A 747 -27.83 -34.54 7.39
CA TYR A 747 -27.88 -35.69 8.28
C TYR A 747 -26.55 -36.43 8.26
N VAL A 748 -26.17 -36.99 9.41
CA VAL A 748 -25.03 -37.89 9.56
C VAL A 748 -25.55 -39.32 9.57
N TYR A 749 -24.89 -40.23 8.85
CA TYR A 749 -25.18 -41.65 8.94
C TYR A 749 -24.00 -42.41 9.55
N ARG A 750 -24.30 -43.52 10.19
CA ARG A 750 -23.36 -44.56 10.63
C ARG A 750 -23.79 -45.90 10.05
N LEU A 751 -22.84 -46.61 9.48
CA LEU A 751 -23.07 -47.99 9.01
C LEU A 751 -22.12 -48.89 9.76
N PHE A 752 -22.65 -49.89 10.49
CA PHE A 752 -21.84 -50.78 11.32
C PHE A 752 -22.51 -52.15 11.46
N GLY A 753 -21.73 -53.16 11.84
CA GLY A 753 -22.20 -54.53 12.03
C GLY A 753 -21.06 -55.49 12.33
N ASP A 754 -21.38 -56.75 12.62
CA ASP A 754 -20.38 -57.79 12.91
C ASP A 754 -19.45 -58.02 11.75
N GLY A 755 -18.14 -57.86 11.96
CA GLY A 755 -17.13 -58.02 10.93
C GLY A 755 -17.00 -56.85 9.94
N PHE A 756 -17.77 -55.75 10.16
CA PHE A 756 -17.69 -54.53 9.38
C PHE A 756 -17.13 -53.41 10.26
N GLY A 757 -16.01 -52.82 9.84
CA GLY A 757 -15.22 -51.88 10.64
C GLY A 757 -15.90 -50.55 11.03
N GLY A 758 -17.17 -50.41 10.69
CA GLY A 758 -17.95 -49.20 10.93
C GLY A 758 -17.50 -48.01 10.07
N THR A 759 -18.41 -47.30 9.46
CA THR A 759 -18.14 -46.08 8.71
C THR A 759 -19.20 -45.03 8.99
N THR A 760 -18.80 -43.76 8.90
CA THR A 760 -19.68 -42.59 9.08
C THR A 760 -19.56 -41.67 7.88
N GLY A 761 -20.65 -41.01 7.55
CA GLY A 761 -20.67 -40.00 6.50
C GLY A 761 -21.87 -39.07 6.65
N ARG A 762 -22.08 -38.20 5.70
CA ARG A 762 -23.22 -37.28 5.68
C ARG A 762 -23.95 -37.29 4.35
N PHE A 763 -25.23 -36.92 4.37
CA PHE A 763 -26.00 -36.62 3.20
C PHE A 763 -26.97 -35.46 3.45
N ASP A 764 -27.37 -34.79 2.40
CA ASP A 764 -28.26 -33.66 2.43
C ASP A 764 -29.61 -34.02 1.78
N VAL A 765 -30.70 -33.64 2.49
CA VAL A 765 -32.10 -33.80 2.04
C VAL A 765 -32.61 -32.41 1.61
N GLN A 766 -33.06 -32.30 0.36
CA GLN A 766 -33.67 -31.08 -0.19
C GLN A 766 -35.16 -31.02 0.02
#